data_968b60823140906981afd90cb8353d3e
#
_entry.id   968b60823140906981afd90cb8353d3e
#
_cell.length_a   1.000
_cell.length_b   1.000
_cell.length_c   1.000
_cell.angle_alpha   90.00
_cell.angle_beta   90.00
_cell.angle_gamma   90.00
#
_symmetry.space_group_name_H-M   'P 1'
#
loop_
_entity.id
_entity.type
_entity.pdbx_description
1 polymer ?
#
loop_
_entity_poly.entity_id
_entity_poly.type
_entity_poly.pdbx_seq_one_letter_code
_entity_poly.pdbx_strand_id
1 'polypeptide(L)'
;MKQLTSTQIRRMYLDFFVEKGHKIEPSASLVPVDDPTLLWINSGVATLKKYFDGREIPENPRITNSQKSIRTNDIENVGKTARHHTFFEMLGNFSIGDYFKNEAVPWAWEFLTSEKWLGLEKEKLSVTIHPEDTEAYDLWHNVIGLPEERIIRIEGNFWDIGEGPSGPNTEIFYDRGEDADTWSPKEEMYPGGENDRYLEVWNVVFSQYNHNADGTYTELPAKNIDTGMGLERIVSVLQDVPTNFDTDLFIPIIREIEKLSGAKYGVNAEQDVAFKVIADHIRTVAFAIADGALPSNEGRGYILRRLLRRAVRFAKVLGLNNSFMYKLTDVVAEIMEDYYPNVKESANFVKDVILKEEDRFHETLNEGEAILNNIAKEVKDTTKVISGKDAFKLYDTFGFPIELTEEYAEELGLTVDIDGFNEEMEKQKERARSSRQDDSSMQVQSDLYSRIVGDSEFTGYTNLTDEGKVLAIVDKEDNLLENYKGEEIVKVVFDKTPFYAESGGQVADKGLVTAEGFKAEVVDVKKLPDKRHIHFVKVVEGELVVGQEYKLEVNRAYRLNVEKNHTATHLLNEALRHEVGSHIKQAGSLVTDEKLRFDITHFAPLTKEEIEKVEQEVNKQIWNALEIKTEEMPIAEARKLGAQALFGEKYGDVVRVVSIGDYSIELCGGTHNANSAEVGIFKIVSESGVAAGVRRIEALTGKAAYEYLGEQEETLRSVEKLTKANASNVVEKVSALQSDIKKLSKEKESLQQKIANAELNNLVNNIKEVNGVNVLTSVVESENMNHLKQLVDNAKSKLENYVIAFASVNEDKVNFVVAVDKAITDKYNAGKLVNVLATVCDGRGGGRPDMAQAGAKNKDNIDKAFEELLANI
;
A
#
# COMPACT_ATOMS: atom_id res chain seq x y z
N MET A 1 -22.29 29.57 -30.08
CA MET A 1 -22.07 29.32 -28.66
C MET A 1 -20.90 30.18 -28.13
N LYS A 2 -20.93 30.55 -26.86
CA LYS A 2 -19.80 31.26 -26.23
C LYS A 2 -18.63 30.32 -26.09
N GLN A 3 -17.45 30.74 -26.49
CA GLN A 3 -16.22 29.98 -26.17
C GLN A 3 -15.79 30.32 -24.72
N LEU A 4 -16.03 29.40 -23.78
CA LEU A 4 -15.74 29.56 -22.37
C LEU A 4 -14.69 28.54 -21.91
N THR A 5 -13.82 28.96 -21.00
CA THR A 5 -12.89 28.01 -20.33
C THR A 5 -13.62 27.24 -19.23
N SER A 6 -13.08 26.10 -18.86
CA SER A 6 -13.61 25.30 -17.73
C SER A 6 -13.69 26.11 -16.43
N THR A 7 -12.69 26.91 -16.14
CA THR A 7 -12.65 27.82 -14.97
C THR A 7 -13.78 28.84 -15.02
N GLN A 8 -14.07 29.43 -16.21
CA GLN A 8 -15.19 30.36 -16.38
C GLN A 8 -16.52 29.69 -16.16
N ILE A 9 -16.71 28.47 -16.70
CA ILE A 9 -17.98 27.73 -16.58
C ILE A 9 -18.23 27.37 -15.12
N ARG A 10 -17.20 26.85 -14.41
CA ARG A 10 -17.29 26.56 -12.98
C ARG A 10 -17.69 27.80 -12.18
N ARG A 11 -17.05 28.92 -12.45
CA ARG A 11 -17.34 30.16 -11.77
C ARG A 11 -18.77 30.67 -12.07
N MET A 12 -19.17 30.64 -13.33
CA MET A 12 -20.54 31.06 -13.74
C MET A 12 -21.62 30.23 -13.07
N TYR A 13 -21.38 28.89 -12.88
CA TYR A 13 -22.34 28.05 -12.18
C TYR A 13 -22.48 28.45 -10.71
N LEU A 14 -21.36 28.60 -10.02
CA LEU A 14 -21.38 29.02 -8.62
C LEU A 14 -22.01 30.42 -8.44
N ASP A 15 -21.65 31.37 -9.27
CA ASP A 15 -22.19 32.74 -9.23
C ASP A 15 -23.70 32.76 -9.53
N PHE A 16 -24.19 31.92 -10.46
CA PHE A 16 -25.60 31.77 -10.74
C PHE A 16 -26.38 31.34 -9.50
N PHE A 17 -25.91 30.32 -8.81
CA PHE A 17 -26.58 29.83 -7.62
C PHE A 17 -26.41 30.75 -6.40
N VAL A 18 -25.33 31.50 -6.32
CA VAL A 18 -25.21 32.59 -5.33
C VAL A 18 -26.25 33.66 -5.57
N GLU A 19 -26.55 34.03 -6.84
CA GLU A 19 -27.69 34.94 -7.17
C GLU A 19 -29.06 34.36 -6.76
N LYS A 20 -29.20 33.04 -6.68
CA LYS A 20 -30.40 32.34 -6.17
C LYS A 20 -30.36 32.12 -4.64
N GLY A 21 -29.39 32.70 -3.93
CA GLY A 21 -29.28 32.65 -2.47
C GLY A 21 -28.54 31.47 -1.90
N HIS A 22 -27.78 30.71 -2.71
CA HIS A 22 -26.99 29.58 -2.24
C HIS A 22 -25.68 30.06 -1.61
N LYS A 23 -25.21 29.31 -0.62
CA LYS A 23 -23.85 29.41 -0.03
C LYS A 23 -22.91 28.48 -0.78
N ILE A 24 -21.76 29.00 -1.19
CA ILE A 24 -20.72 28.13 -1.76
C ILE A 24 -20.07 27.34 -0.64
N GLU A 25 -20.11 26.00 -0.74
CA GLU A 25 -19.31 25.08 0.09
C GLU A 25 -18.07 24.64 -0.68
N PRO A 26 -16.89 24.65 -0.05
CA PRO A 26 -15.66 24.14 -0.70
C PRO A 26 -15.80 22.64 -1.02
N SER A 27 -15.11 22.21 -2.07
CA SER A 27 -15.02 20.78 -2.38
C SER A 27 -14.42 19.99 -1.21
N ALA A 28 -15.09 18.94 -0.81
CA ALA A 28 -14.55 18.01 0.18
C ALA A 28 -13.39 17.19 -0.40
N SER A 29 -12.60 16.57 0.50
CA SER A 29 -11.61 15.58 0.12
C SER A 29 -12.25 14.40 -0.63
N LEU A 30 -11.52 13.82 -1.59
CA LEU A 30 -11.90 12.58 -2.27
C LEU A 30 -11.95 11.38 -1.31
N VAL A 31 -11.20 11.45 -0.21
CA VAL A 31 -11.21 10.44 0.85
C VAL A 31 -12.35 10.75 1.80
N PRO A 32 -13.40 9.90 1.86
CA PRO A 32 -14.52 10.09 2.76
C PRO A 32 -14.07 10.18 4.22
N VAL A 33 -14.67 11.13 4.96
CA VAL A 33 -14.53 11.25 6.40
C VAL A 33 -15.85 10.77 7.02
N ASP A 34 -15.78 9.86 8.00
CA ASP A 34 -16.93 9.34 8.74
C ASP A 34 -17.99 8.55 7.93
N ASP A 35 -17.66 8.12 6.71
CA ASP A 35 -18.52 7.22 5.90
C ASP A 35 -17.73 5.97 5.46
N PRO A 36 -17.81 4.85 6.20
CA PRO A 36 -17.10 3.62 5.86
C PRO A 36 -17.74 2.88 4.66
N THR A 37 -18.94 3.28 4.21
CA THR A 37 -19.63 2.65 3.08
C THR A 37 -19.09 3.10 1.74
N LEU A 38 -18.44 4.27 1.70
CA LEU A 38 -17.87 4.84 0.48
C LEU A 38 -16.36 4.62 0.42
N LEU A 39 -15.91 4.07 -0.69
CA LEU A 39 -14.48 3.99 -0.99
C LEU A 39 -13.91 5.36 -1.39
N TRP A 40 -14.65 6.10 -2.20
CA TRP A 40 -14.34 7.45 -2.68
C TRP A 40 -15.58 8.34 -2.64
N ILE A 41 -15.39 9.64 -2.49
CA ILE A 41 -16.46 10.60 -2.79
C ILE A 41 -16.74 10.51 -4.28
N ASN A 42 -17.97 10.16 -4.65
CA ASN A 42 -18.41 9.84 -6.00
C ASN A 42 -19.53 10.75 -6.53
N SER A 43 -20.02 11.68 -5.70
CA SER A 43 -21.06 12.65 -6.04
C SER A 43 -21.05 13.85 -5.10
N GLY A 44 -21.74 14.93 -5.48
CA GLY A 44 -21.87 16.13 -4.67
C GLY A 44 -22.61 15.89 -3.35
N VAL A 45 -23.67 15.11 -3.38
CA VAL A 45 -24.50 14.81 -2.19
C VAL A 45 -23.78 13.91 -1.18
N ALA A 46 -22.78 13.12 -1.60
CA ALA A 46 -22.08 12.19 -0.72
C ALA A 46 -21.50 12.87 0.54
N THR A 47 -21.12 14.14 0.43
CA THR A 47 -20.56 14.93 1.54
C THR A 47 -21.63 15.65 2.37
N LEU A 48 -22.88 15.68 1.89
CA LEU A 48 -24.01 16.42 2.46
C LEU A 48 -25.08 15.51 3.06
N LYS A 49 -24.88 14.16 3.07
CA LYS A 49 -25.84 13.17 3.58
C LYS A 49 -26.42 13.54 4.95
N LYS A 50 -25.56 14.05 5.87
CA LYS A 50 -25.94 14.45 7.23
C LYS A 50 -27.00 15.55 7.29
N TYR A 51 -27.11 16.37 6.25
CA TYR A 51 -28.15 17.41 6.12
C TYR A 51 -29.44 16.84 5.52
N PHE A 52 -29.33 15.91 4.58
CA PHE A 52 -30.46 15.29 3.91
C PHE A 52 -31.25 14.36 4.83
N ASP A 53 -30.56 13.65 5.72
CA ASP A 53 -31.18 12.73 6.70
C ASP A 53 -31.53 13.42 8.04
N GLY A 54 -31.28 14.72 8.16
CA GLY A 54 -31.66 15.54 9.30
C GLY A 54 -30.77 15.39 10.54
N ARG A 55 -29.62 14.68 10.46
CA ARG A 55 -28.66 14.58 11.57
C ARG A 55 -28.03 15.93 11.94
N GLU A 56 -27.84 16.80 10.95
CA GLU A 56 -27.35 18.16 11.14
C GLU A 56 -28.22 19.15 10.37
N ILE A 57 -28.33 20.38 10.87
CA ILE A 57 -29.01 21.48 10.18
C ILE A 57 -27.95 22.39 9.57
N PRO A 58 -27.93 22.61 8.23
CA PRO A 58 -26.97 23.49 7.62
C PRO A 58 -27.22 24.96 8.00
N GLU A 59 -26.16 25.77 8.01
CA GLU A 59 -26.26 27.21 8.26
C GLU A 59 -27.13 27.91 7.18
N ASN A 60 -27.03 27.45 5.94
CA ASN A 60 -27.91 27.87 4.84
C ASN A 60 -28.47 26.61 4.17
N PRO A 61 -29.80 26.45 4.04
CA PRO A 61 -30.42 25.30 3.39
C PRO A 61 -30.16 25.24 1.87
N ARG A 62 -29.63 26.30 1.27
CA ARG A 62 -29.23 26.37 -0.14
C ARG A 62 -27.71 26.29 -0.23
N ILE A 63 -27.23 25.22 -0.78
CA ILE A 63 -25.79 24.95 -0.94
C ILE A 63 -25.44 24.80 -2.42
N THR A 64 -24.28 25.30 -2.84
CA THR A 64 -23.73 25.04 -4.17
C THR A 64 -22.23 24.74 -4.05
N ASN A 65 -21.73 23.82 -4.88
CA ASN A 65 -20.32 23.51 -4.92
C ASN A 65 -19.86 22.99 -6.31
N SER A 66 -18.55 22.89 -6.47
CA SER A 66 -17.92 22.03 -7.48
C SER A 66 -17.18 20.93 -6.74
N GLN A 67 -17.78 19.74 -6.67
CA GLN A 67 -17.23 18.61 -5.93
C GLN A 67 -16.39 17.72 -6.84
N LYS A 68 -15.12 17.56 -6.48
CA LYS A 68 -14.26 16.53 -7.09
C LYS A 68 -14.76 15.14 -6.70
N SER A 69 -14.85 14.27 -7.69
CA SER A 69 -15.45 12.93 -7.55
C SER A 69 -14.63 11.87 -8.26
N ILE A 70 -14.59 10.65 -7.71
CA ILE A 70 -14.00 9.48 -8.36
C ILE A 70 -15.05 8.40 -8.52
N ARG A 71 -15.16 7.87 -9.77
CA ARG A 71 -15.92 6.66 -10.11
C ARG A 71 -15.00 5.66 -10.79
N THR A 72 -15.06 4.42 -10.36
CA THR A 72 -14.17 3.36 -10.83
C THR A 72 -14.86 2.25 -11.59
N ASN A 73 -16.18 2.31 -11.70
CA ASN A 73 -17.01 1.32 -12.39
C ASN A 73 -16.74 1.29 -13.90
N ASP A 74 -16.31 2.44 -14.47
CA ASP A 74 -16.14 2.63 -15.91
C ASP A 74 -14.68 2.77 -16.34
N ILE A 75 -13.72 2.26 -15.54
CA ILE A 75 -12.29 2.36 -15.86
C ILE A 75 -11.97 1.82 -17.25
N GLU A 76 -12.59 0.72 -17.64
CA GLU A 76 -12.38 0.04 -18.93
C GLU A 76 -12.92 0.87 -20.11
N ASN A 77 -13.91 1.75 -19.87
CA ASN A 77 -14.51 2.64 -20.87
C ASN A 77 -13.70 3.92 -21.11
N VAL A 78 -12.79 4.27 -20.17
CA VAL A 78 -11.92 5.43 -20.29
C VAL A 78 -11.03 5.32 -21.53
N GLY A 79 -11.11 6.33 -22.38
CA GLY A 79 -10.39 6.42 -23.64
C GLY A 79 -11.13 5.78 -24.83
N LYS A 80 -12.09 4.89 -24.60
CA LYS A 80 -12.91 4.23 -25.64
C LYS A 80 -14.16 5.05 -25.98
N THR A 81 -14.77 5.69 -25.00
CA THR A 81 -15.95 6.56 -25.15
C THR A 81 -15.56 8.03 -25.08
N ALA A 82 -16.46 8.90 -25.52
CA ALA A 82 -16.23 10.34 -25.50
C ALA A 82 -16.34 10.99 -24.12
N ARG A 83 -16.95 10.31 -23.12
CA ARG A 83 -17.51 10.92 -21.91
C ARG A 83 -17.10 10.28 -20.57
N HIS A 84 -16.53 9.08 -20.54
CA HIS A 84 -16.20 8.39 -19.28
C HIS A 84 -14.84 8.80 -18.71
N HIS A 85 -14.84 9.08 -17.42
CA HIS A 85 -13.67 9.49 -16.63
C HIS A 85 -13.63 8.77 -15.29
N THR A 86 -12.42 8.58 -14.74
CA THR A 86 -12.26 8.11 -13.36
C THR A 86 -12.32 9.26 -12.36
N PHE A 87 -11.81 10.43 -12.72
CA PHE A 87 -11.95 11.68 -11.96
C PHE A 87 -12.75 12.70 -12.78
N PHE A 88 -13.73 13.35 -12.14
CA PHE A 88 -14.50 14.41 -12.75
C PHE A 88 -14.99 15.40 -11.68
N GLU A 89 -15.38 16.58 -12.13
CA GLU A 89 -15.99 17.59 -11.29
C GLU A 89 -17.51 17.58 -11.46
N MET A 90 -18.20 17.46 -10.33
CA MET A 90 -19.66 17.55 -10.29
C MET A 90 -20.07 18.92 -9.74
N LEU A 91 -20.66 19.74 -10.57
CA LEU A 91 -21.25 21.01 -10.18
C LEU A 91 -22.63 20.73 -9.59
N GLY A 92 -22.84 21.09 -8.34
CA GLY A 92 -24.05 20.77 -7.60
C GLY A 92 -24.73 21.99 -7.00
N ASN A 93 -26.07 22.00 -7.04
CA ASN A 93 -26.91 22.86 -6.22
C ASN A 93 -27.87 21.99 -5.42
N PHE A 94 -28.00 22.32 -4.16
CA PHE A 94 -28.70 21.50 -3.18
C PHE A 94 -29.70 22.36 -2.42
N SER A 95 -30.88 21.77 -2.15
CA SER A 95 -31.91 22.35 -1.27
C SER A 95 -32.19 21.36 -0.15
N ILE A 96 -32.00 21.79 1.07
CA ILE A 96 -32.31 21.01 2.27
C ILE A 96 -33.63 21.54 2.85
N GLY A 97 -34.77 21.01 2.32
CA GLY A 97 -36.09 21.35 2.76
C GLY A 97 -36.56 22.80 2.47
N ASP A 98 -35.94 23.50 1.52
CA ASP A 98 -36.28 24.89 1.21
C ASP A 98 -37.02 25.02 -0.10
N TYR A 99 -36.39 24.76 -1.27
CA TYR A 99 -37.07 24.75 -2.57
C TYR A 99 -37.13 23.33 -3.16
N PHE A 100 -38.00 23.15 -4.19
CA PHE A 100 -38.16 21.84 -4.83
C PHE A 100 -38.23 21.96 -6.35
N LYS A 101 -39.00 21.10 -7.04
CA LYS A 101 -39.07 21.01 -8.50
C LYS A 101 -39.44 22.34 -9.19
N ASN A 102 -40.34 23.14 -8.59
CA ASN A 102 -40.86 24.39 -9.15
C ASN A 102 -39.79 25.47 -9.35
N GLU A 103 -38.75 25.44 -8.58
CA GLU A 103 -37.57 26.31 -8.69
C GLU A 103 -36.44 25.63 -9.44
N ALA A 104 -36.13 24.34 -9.08
CA ALA A 104 -34.97 23.63 -9.61
C ALA A 104 -35.00 23.48 -11.13
N VAL A 105 -36.13 23.06 -11.71
CA VAL A 105 -36.31 22.87 -13.16
C VAL A 105 -36.18 24.17 -13.95
N PRO A 106 -36.89 25.25 -13.59
CA PRO A 106 -36.70 26.55 -14.26
C PRO A 106 -35.30 27.13 -14.12
N TRP A 107 -34.63 26.96 -12.96
CA TRP A 107 -33.26 27.46 -12.78
C TRP A 107 -32.27 26.68 -13.63
N ALA A 108 -32.41 25.36 -13.72
CA ALA A 108 -31.57 24.55 -14.60
C ALA A 108 -31.70 24.99 -16.06
N TRP A 109 -32.97 25.21 -16.52
CA TRP A 109 -33.24 25.71 -17.87
C TRP A 109 -32.70 27.12 -18.09
N GLU A 110 -32.88 28.04 -17.12
CA GLU A 110 -32.34 29.40 -17.16
C GLU A 110 -30.83 29.41 -17.31
N PHE A 111 -30.12 28.60 -16.48
CA PHE A 111 -28.68 28.54 -16.53
C PHE A 111 -28.17 28.06 -17.89
N LEU A 112 -28.76 27.02 -18.43
CA LEU A 112 -28.32 26.42 -19.70
C LEU A 112 -28.64 27.34 -20.91
N THR A 113 -29.82 27.95 -20.94
CA THR A 113 -30.31 28.61 -22.16
C THR A 113 -30.21 30.13 -22.17
N SER A 114 -30.04 30.78 -21.02
CA SER A 114 -29.95 32.26 -20.96
C SER A 114 -28.65 32.78 -21.56
N GLU A 115 -28.72 33.79 -22.39
CA GLU A 115 -27.58 34.53 -22.95
C GLU A 115 -26.62 35.10 -21.86
N LYS A 116 -27.16 35.42 -20.67
CA LYS A 116 -26.33 35.86 -19.53
C LYS A 116 -25.38 34.73 -19.08
N TRP A 117 -25.86 33.51 -19.10
CA TRP A 117 -25.14 32.34 -18.61
C TRP A 117 -24.56 31.54 -19.78
N LEU A 118 -24.94 30.28 -19.97
CA LEU A 118 -24.30 29.42 -20.98
C LEU A 118 -24.79 29.68 -22.42
N GLY A 119 -26.08 30.06 -22.61
CA GLY A 119 -26.66 30.41 -23.92
C GLY A 119 -26.72 29.26 -24.91
N LEU A 120 -27.02 28.05 -24.42
CA LEU A 120 -27.17 26.87 -25.29
C LEU A 120 -28.43 26.98 -26.16
N GLU A 121 -28.37 26.39 -27.36
CA GLU A 121 -29.49 26.32 -28.29
C GLU A 121 -30.60 25.44 -27.71
N LYS A 122 -31.77 26.03 -27.46
CA LYS A 122 -32.92 25.36 -26.85
C LYS A 122 -33.38 24.14 -27.65
N GLU A 123 -33.21 24.23 -28.97
CA GLU A 123 -33.62 23.19 -29.93
C GLU A 123 -32.78 21.89 -29.80
N LYS A 124 -31.60 21.99 -29.26
CA LYS A 124 -30.70 20.86 -29.02
C LYS A 124 -30.86 20.21 -27.65
N LEU A 125 -31.73 20.75 -26.79
CA LEU A 125 -31.92 20.21 -25.44
C LEU A 125 -33.14 19.28 -25.41
N SER A 126 -32.99 18.12 -24.79
CA SER A 126 -34.01 17.14 -24.48
C SER A 126 -33.90 16.71 -23.03
N VAL A 127 -34.97 16.14 -22.46
CA VAL A 127 -34.97 15.69 -21.07
C VAL A 127 -35.54 14.28 -20.94
N THR A 128 -35.09 13.58 -19.93
CA THR A 128 -35.73 12.35 -19.49
C THR A 128 -36.41 12.56 -18.13
N ILE A 129 -37.45 11.82 -17.85
CA ILE A 129 -38.23 11.85 -16.61
C ILE A 129 -38.68 10.43 -16.23
N HIS A 130 -38.93 10.20 -14.94
CA HIS A 130 -39.63 8.99 -14.52
C HIS A 130 -41.09 8.97 -15.06
N PRO A 131 -41.60 7.83 -15.56
CA PRO A 131 -42.95 7.75 -16.15
C PRO A 131 -44.06 8.22 -15.22
N GLU A 132 -43.94 8.04 -13.92
CA GLU A 132 -44.92 8.44 -12.91
C GLU A 132 -44.75 9.87 -12.40
N ASP A 133 -43.66 10.58 -12.78
CA ASP A 133 -43.42 11.97 -12.33
C ASP A 133 -44.15 12.98 -13.24
N THR A 134 -45.46 13.06 -13.02
CA THR A 134 -46.32 13.99 -13.76
C THR A 134 -46.02 15.45 -13.46
N GLU A 135 -45.55 15.77 -12.26
CA GLU A 135 -45.13 17.12 -11.85
C GLU A 135 -43.93 17.61 -12.66
N ALA A 136 -42.89 16.74 -12.81
CA ALA A 136 -41.75 17.08 -13.68
C ALA A 136 -42.17 17.23 -15.15
N TYR A 137 -43.08 16.37 -15.64
CA TYR A 137 -43.63 16.52 -16.99
C TYR A 137 -44.33 17.87 -17.19
N ASP A 138 -45.20 18.26 -16.26
CA ASP A 138 -45.92 19.53 -16.34
C ASP A 138 -45.00 20.74 -16.32
N LEU A 139 -43.93 20.69 -15.51
CA LEU A 139 -42.91 21.74 -15.49
C LEU A 139 -42.20 21.87 -16.83
N TRP A 140 -41.73 20.74 -17.38
CA TRP A 140 -41.02 20.77 -18.66
C TRP A 140 -41.92 21.15 -19.83
N HIS A 141 -43.13 20.58 -19.90
CA HIS A 141 -44.02 20.80 -21.03
C HIS A 141 -44.77 22.14 -20.93
N ASN A 142 -45.47 22.40 -19.80
CA ASN A 142 -46.39 23.50 -19.66
C ASN A 142 -45.73 24.81 -19.18
N VAL A 143 -44.67 24.73 -18.32
CA VAL A 143 -43.98 25.91 -17.78
C VAL A 143 -42.80 26.32 -18.65
N ILE A 144 -41.93 25.37 -19.01
CA ILE A 144 -40.76 25.63 -19.85
C ILE A 144 -41.15 25.71 -21.33
N GLY A 145 -42.16 24.96 -21.74
CA GLY A 145 -42.64 24.90 -23.13
C GLY A 145 -41.82 23.94 -24.01
N LEU A 146 -41.22 22.93 -23.40
CA LEU A 146 -40.49 21.92 -24.16
C LEU A 146 -41.48 21.01 -24.91
N PRO A 147 -41.31 20.77 -26.25
CA PRO A 147 -42.15 19.86 -27.02
C PRO A 147 -42.17 18.45 -26.44
N GLU A 148 -43.31 17.75 -26.53
CA GLU A 148 -43.52 16.43 -25.94
C GLU A 148 -42.50 15.40 -26.48
N GLU A 149 -42.12 15.46 -27.75
CA GLU A 149 -41.16 14.58 -28.40
C GLU A 149 -39.74 14.74 -27.87
N ARG A 150 -39.47 15.77 -27.06
CA ARG A 150 -38.18 15.98 -26.38
C ARG A 150 -38.22 15.67 -24.88
N ILE A 151 -39.32 15.10 -24.37
CA ILE A 151 -39.51 14.65 -22.99
C ILE A 151 -39.67 13.14 -23.01
N ILE A 152 -38.59 12.42 -22.73
CA ILE A 152 -38.55 10.96 -22.81
C ILE A 152 -38.87 10.37 -21.43
N ARG A 153 -39.76 9.39 -21.38
CA ARG A 153 -40.14 8.71 -20.15
C ARG A 153 -39.32 7.42 -20.00
N ILE A 154 -38.51 7.32 -18.94
CA ILE A 154 -37.64 6.19 -18.68
C ILE A 154 -37.79 5.71 -17.22
N GLU A 155 -38.09 4.45 -17.01
CA GLU A 155 -38.21 3.82 -15.67
C GLU A 155 -36.94 4.00 -14.83
N GLY A 156 -35.75 4.05 -15.47
CA GLY A 156 -34.47 4.27 -14.82
C GLY A 156 -34.26 5.67 -14.23
N ASN A 157 -35.17 6.65 -14.52
CA ASN A 157 -35.10 7.98 -13.92
C ASN A 157 -35.60 7.98 -12.45
N PHE A 158 -35.09 7.08 -11.69
CA PHE A 158 -35.24 7.00 -10.23
C PHE A 158 -33.85 6.82 -9.63
N TRP A 159 -33.39 7.84 -8.92
CA TRP A 159 -32.04 7.82 -8.31
C TRP A 159 -32.07 7.18 -6.93
N ASP A 160 -31.19 6.20 -6.72
CA ASP A 160 -31.10 5.40 -5.53
C ASP A 160 -29.62 5.07 -5.25
N ILE A 161 -29.15 5.40 -4.05
CA ILE A 161 -27.78 5.12 -3.61
C ILE A 161 -27.66 3.87 -2.72
N GLY A 162 -28.70 3.06 -2.62
CA GLY A 162 -28.88 2.09 -1.55
C GLY A 162 -29.50 2.77 -0.32
N GLU A 163 -29.11 2.39 0.90
CA GLU A 163 -29.68 3.02 2.10
C GLU A 163 -29.47 4.53 2.11
N GLY A 164 -30.57 5.28 2.20
CA GLY A 164 -30.55 6.74 2.30
C GLY A 164 -31.49 7.48 1.36
N PRO A 165 -31.23 8.80 1.12
CA PRO A 165 -32.08 9.64 0.28
C PRO A 165 -32.20 9.10 -1.15
N SER A 166 -33.41 9.05 -1.69
CA SER A 166 -33.74 8.56 -3.02
C SER A 166 -34.96 9.29 -3.59
N GLY A 167 -35.18 9.18 -4.90
CA GLY A 167 -36.35 9.74 -5.56
C GLY A 167 -36.25 9.82 -7.08
N PRO A 168 -37.33 10.19 -7.75
CA PRO A 168 -37.31 10.40 -9.19
C PRO A 168 -36.33 11.51 -9.57
N ASN A 169 -35.83 11.45 -10.78
CA ASN A 169 -34.95 12.47 -11.34
C ASN A 169 -35.31 12.83 -12.75
N THR A 170 -34.77 13.96 -13.20
CA THR A 170 -34.81 14.40 -14.60
C THR A 170 -33.41 14.68 -15.08
N GLU A 171 -33.04 14.13 -16.22
CA GLU A 171 -31.75 14.33 -16.83
C GLU A 171 -31.90 15.23 -18.07
N ILE A 172 -30.94 16.11 -18.26
CA ILE A 172 -30.93 17.06 -19.38
C ILE A 172 -29.84 16.66 -20.35
N PHE A 173 -30.20 16.44 -21.60
CA PHE A 173 -29.35 16.01 -22.68
C PHE A 173 -29.15 17.09 -23.73
N TYR A 174 -27.93 17.15 -24.29
CA TYR A 174 -27.60 18.00 -25.42
C TYR A 174 -27.37 17.14 -26.67
N ASP A 175 -28.09 17.42 -27.76
CA ASP A 175 -27.92 16.79 -29.09
C ASP A 175 -26.69 17.39 -29.77
N ARG A 176 -25.64 16.62 -29.92
CA ARG A 176 -24.36 16.97 -30.56
C ARG A 176 -24.42 16.84 -32.09
N GLY A 177 -25.52 16.32 -32.61
CA GLY A 177 -25.73 16.09 -34.05
C GLY A 177 -25.43 14.66 -34.49
N GLU A 178 -25.85 14.35 -35.73
CA GLU A 178 -25.78 12.99 -36.27
C GLU A 178 -24.36 12.44 -36.42
N ASP A 179 -23.39 13.33 -36.65
CA ASP A 179 -21.99 12.96 -36.86
C ASP A 179 -21.24 12.66 -35.55
N ALA A 180 -21.83 12.93 -34.37
CA ALA A 180 -21.19 12.76 -33.07
C ALA A 180 -21.10 11.30 -32.64
N ASP A 181 -21.90 10.42 -33.21
CA ASP A 181 -21.90 8.99 -32.89
C ASP A 181 -21.95 8.13 -34.13
N THR A 182 -20.94 7.28 -34.30
CA THR A 182 -20.82 6.38 -35.46
C THR A 182 -20.82 4.90 -35.07
N TRP A 183 -20.94 4.58 -33.78
CA TRP A 183 -20.78 3.23 -33.25
C TRP A 183 -22.01 2.65 -32.56
N SER A 184 -22.88 3.50 -32.02
CA SER A 184 -24.05 3.06 -31.24
C SER A 184 -25.11 2.41 -32.10
N PRO A 185 -25.81 1.37 -31.60
CA PRO A 185 -26.97 0.80 -32.26
C PRO A 185 -28.09 1.85 -32.45
N LYS A 186 -28.88 1.70 -33.52
CA LYS A 186 -29.99 2.63 -33.78
C LYS A 186 -31.05 2.66 -32.69
N GLU A 187 -31.19 1.52 -32.00
CA GLU A 187 -32.12 1.34 -30.88
C GLU A 187 -31.76 2.17 -29.68
N GLU A 188 -30.45 2.49 -29.52
CA GLU A 188 -29.93 3.32 -28.44
C GLU A 188 -29.81 4.80 -28.78
N MET A 189 -30.18 5.21 -30.02
CA MET A 189 -29.97 6.57 -30.52
C MET A 189 -31.13 7.49 -30.09
N TYR A 190 -31.31 7.65 -28.79
CA TYR A 190 -32.28 8.56 -28.18
C TYR A 190 -31.72 9.16 -26.87
N PRO A 191 -32.27 10.29 -26.36
CA PRO A 191 -31.87 10.85 -25.07
C PRO A 191 -32.11 9.84 -23.92
N GLY A 192 -31.05 9.43 -23.25
CA GLY A 192 -31.06 8.38 -22.19
C GLY A 192 -30.65 6.99 -22.65
N GLY A 193 -30.44 6.76 -23.97
CA GLY A 193 -29.84 5.56 -24.50
C GLY A 193 -28.30 5.62 -24.45
N GLU A 194 -27.65 4.46 -24.66
CA GLU A 194 -26.19 4.33 -24.66
C GLU A 194 -25.59 4.80 -26.00
N ASN A 195 -25.42 6.14 -26.14
CA ASN A 195 -24.86 6.75 -27.33
C ASN A 195 -24.01 7.99 -27.00
N ASP A 196 -23.18 8.45 -27.96
CA ASP A 196 -22.37 9.66 -27.85
C ASP A 196 -23.04 10.92 -28.49
N ARG A 197 -24.18 10.78 -29.18
CA ARG A 197 -24.93 11.89 -29.77
C ARG A 197 -25.66 12.70 -28.71
N TYR A 198 -26.46 12.06 -27.87
CA TYR A 198 -27.24 12.71 -26.81
C TYR A 198 -26.45 12.65 -25.51
N LEU A 199 -25.69 13.72 -25.28
CA LEU A 199 -24.84 13.80 -24.10
C LEU A 199 -25.63 14.30 -22.90
N GLU A 200 -25.78 13.47 -21.85
CA GLU A 200 -26.29 13.91 -20.56
C GLU A 200 -25.33 14.96 -19.96
N VAL A 201 -25.84 16.18 -19.75
CA VAL A 201 -25.03 17.28 -19.17
C VAL A 201 -25.39 17.56 -17.73
N TRP A 202 -26.65 17.29 -17.30
CA TRP A 202 -27.10 17.60 -15.96
C TRP A 202 -28.16 16.61 -15.48
N ASN A 203 -28.03 16.11 -14.26
CA ASN A 203 -29.03 15.31 -13.56
C ASN A 203 -29.61 16.12 -12.40
N VAL A 204 -30.92 16.23 -12.29
CA VAL A 204 -31.67 16.94 -11.22
C VAL A 204 -32.51 15.92 -10.47
N VAL A 205 -32.09 15.58 -9.26
CA VAL A 205 -32.71 14.56 -8.40
C VAL A 205 -33.66 15.21 -7.40
N PHE A 206 -34.84 14.63 -7.30
CA PHE A 206 -35.90 15.04 -6.39
C PHE A 206 -35.96 14.09 -5.21
N SER A 207 -35.03 14.26 -4.25
CA SER A 207 -34.90 13.40 -3.07
C SER A 207 -36.09 13.62 -2.14
N GLN A 208 -37.03 12.71 -2.16
CA GLN A 208 -38.24 12.75 -1.35
C GLN A 208 -38.51 11.48 -0.54
N TYR A 209 -37.76 10.42 -0.79
CA TYR A 209 -37.84 9.14 -0.08
C TYR A 209 -36.53 8.79 0.62
N ASN A 210 -36.63 7.97 1.67
CA ASN A 210 -35.53 7.26 2.27
C ASN A 210 -35.64 5.79 1.92
N HIS A 211 -34.63 5.25 1.27
CA HIS A 211 -34.48 3.81 1.06
C HIS A 211 -33.98 3.18 2.37
N ASN A 212 -34.81 2.35 2.98
CA ASN A 212 -34.52 1.70 4.26
C ASN A 212 -33.73 0.40 4.06
N ALA A 213 -33.06 -0.09 5.10
CA ALA A 213 -32.26 -1.33 5.10
C ALA A 213 -33.06 -2.59 4.71
N ASP A 214 -34.40 -2.57 4.88
CA ASP A 214 -35.31 -3.66 4.50
C ASP A 214 -35.78 -3.61 3.03
N GLY A 215 -35.28 -2.63 2.26
CA GLY A 215 -35.64 -2.42 0.86
C GLY A 215 -36.96 -1.65 0.65
N THR A 216 -37.56 -1.13 1.70
CA THR A 216 -38.77 -0.25 1.60
C THR A 216 -38.41 1.22 1.46
N TYR A 217 -39.33 2.01 0.93
CA TYR A 217 -39.19 3.45 0.82
C TYR A 217 -40.16 4.16 1.76
N THR A 218 -39.65 5.12 2.55
CA THR A 218 -40.43 6.00 3.40
C THR A 218 -40.21 7.46 2.99
N GLU A 219 -41.20 8.33 3.16
CA GLU A 219 -40.99 9.75 2.87
C GLU A 219 -39.93 10.36 3.80
N LEU A 220 -39.07 11.22 3.22
CA LEU A 220 -38.14 12.03 4.00
C LEU A 220 -38.90 13.10 4.82
N PRO A 221 -38.34 13.56 5.95
CA PRO A 221 -38.90 14.64 6.75
C PRO A 221 -39.13 15.94 5.96
N ALA A 222 -38.32 16.17 4.93
CA ALA A 222 -38.44 17.28 4.01
C ALA A 222 -38.06 16.82 2.60
N LYS A 223 -38.65 17.47 1.58
CA LYS A 223 -38.27 17.27 0.18
C LYS A 223 -36.99 18.05 -0.11
N ASN A 224 -36.02 17.40 -0.72
CA ASN A 224 -34.72 17.97 -1.00
C ASN A 224 -34.41 17.96 -2.49
N ILE A 225 -33.54 18.87 -2.92
CA ILE A 225 -32.95 18.86 -4.25
C ILE A 225 -31.48 18.46 -4.15
N ASP A 226 -31.11 17.50 -4.97
CA ASP A 226 -29.73 17.10 -5.26
C ASP A 226 -29.50 17.22 -6.77
N THR A 227 -28.44 17.91 -7.19
CA THR A 227 -28.15 18.00 -8.62
C THR A 227 -26.70 17.76 -8.92
N GLY A 228 -26.43 17.21 -10.12
CA GLY A 228 -25.09 16.97 -10.59
C GLY A 228 -24.94 17.31 -12.07
N MET A 229 -24.27 18.43 -12.38
CA MET A 229 -23.86 18.77 -13.72
C MET A 229 -22.39 18.40 -13.91
N GLY A 230 -22.09 17.53 -14.88
CA GLY A 230 -20.72 17.14 -15.20
C GLY A 230 -19.94 18.28 -15.83
N LEU A 231 -18.93 18.84 -15.16
CA LEU A 231 -18.14 19.94 -15.71
C LEU A 231 -17.49 19.56 -17.04
N GLU A 232 -16.81 18.42 -17.11
CA GLU A 232 -16.13 17.94 -18.33
C GLU A 232 -17.09 17.83 -19.51
N ARG A 233 -18.32 17.37 -19.27
CA ARG A 233 -19.36 17.21 -20.29
C ARG A 233 -19.84 18.56 -20.82
N ILE A 234 -20.23 19.48 -19.94
CA ILE A 234 -20.72 20.81 -20.37
C ILE A 234 -19.60 21.65 -21.00
N VAL A 235 -18.36 21.49 -20.58
CA VAL A 235 -17.19 22.12 -21.19
C VAL A 235 -17.02 21.64 -22.63
N SER A 236 -17.13 20.33 -22.90
CA SER A 236 -16.99 19.79 -24.25
C SER A 236 -18.07 20.33 -25.20
N VAL A 237 -19.31 20.51 -24.72
CA VAL A 237 -20.40 21.13 -25.47
C VAL A 237 -20.09 22.59 -25.82
N LEU A 238 -19.63 23.37 -24.82
CA LEU A 238 -19.39 24.82 -25.02
C LEU A 238 -18.13 25.13 -25.83
N GLN A 239 -17.14 24.26 -25.74
CA GLN A 239 -15.93 24.36 -26.55
C GLN A 239 -16.07 23.75 -27.94
N ASP A 240 -17.25 23.15 -28.24
CA ASP A 240 -17.58 22.50 -29.50
C ASP A 240 -16.54 21.50 -29.98
N VAL A 241 -16.17 20.60 -29.07
CA VAL A 241 -15.11 19.57 -29.29
C VAL A 241 -15.67 18.15 -29.29
N PRO A 242 -15.06 17.20 -30.01
CA PRO A 242 -15.59 15.85 -30.19
C PRO A 242 -15.73 15.04 -28.90
N THR A 243 -14.80 15.18 -27.98
CA THR A 243 -14.78 14.43 -26.72
C THR A 243 -14.41 15.33 -25.53
N ASN A 244 -14.72 14.90 -24.32
CA ASN A 244 -14.27 15.60 -23.11
C ASN A 244 -12.73 15.74 -23.07
N PHE A 245 -12.00 14.81 -23.69
CA PHE A 245 -10.52 14.82 -23.74
C PHE A 245 -9.94 15.93 -24.64
N ASP A 246 -10.76 16.52 -25.51
CA ASP A 246 -10.35 17.60 -26.40
C ASP A 246 -10.54 18.99 -25.77
N THR A 247 -10.99 19.06 -24.52
CA THR A 247 -11.21 20.29 -23.76
C THR A 247 -9.93 20.85 -23.14
N ASP A 248 -10.01 22.09 -22.65
CA ASP A 248 -8.93 22.77 -21.92
C ASP A 248 -8.53 22.07 -20.60
N LEU A 249 -9.35 21.14 -20.11
CA LEU A 249 -9.04 20.30 -18.93
C LEU A 249 -8.05 19.16 -19.23
N PHE A 250 -7.97 18.69 -20.49
CA PHE A 250 -7.18 17.53 -20.87
C PHE A 250 -6.11 17.84 -21.92
N ILE A 251 -6.37 18.72 -22.87
CA ILE A 251 -5.44 19.03 -23.96
C ILE A 251 -4.05 19.44 -23.48
N PRO A 252 -3.87 20.25 -22.42
CA PRO A 252 -2.53 20.58 -21.94
C PRO A 252 -1.75 19.34 -21.47
N ILE A 253 -2.43 18.38 -20.83
CA ILE A 253 -1.83 17.11 -20.39
C ILE A 253 -1.45 16.27 -21.62
N ILE A 254 -2.36 16.13 -22.59
CA ILE A 254 -2.12 15.41 -23.85
C ILE A 254 -0.92 16.02 -24.60
N ARG A 255 -0.82 17.36 -24.66
CA ARG A 255 0.30 18.03 -25.30
C ARG A 255 1.63 17.78 -24.61
N GLU A 256 1.64 17.64 -23.29
CA GLU A 256 2.84 17.28 -22.57
C GLU A 256 3.22 15.81 -22.84
N ILE A 257 2.23 14.89 -22.90
CA ILE A 257 2.48 13.50 -23.30
C ILE A 257 3.04 13.43 -24.73
N GLU A 258 2.54 14.22 -25.67
CA GLU A 258 3.11 14.34 -27.02
C GLU A 258 4.59 14.72 -27.02
N LYS A 259 4.97 15.72 -26.18
CA LYS A 259 6.38 16.13 -26.06
C LYS A 259 7.26 15.04 -25.51
N LEU A 260 6.77 14.32 -24.51
CA LEU A 260 7.51 13.24 -23.84
C LEU A 260 7.67 11.99 -24.73
N SER A 261 6.63 11.62 -25.50
CA SER A 261 6.59 10.42 -26.33
C SER A 261 7.09 10.64 -27.78
N GLY A 262 6.92 11.86 -28.30
CA GLY A 262 7.10 12.16 -29.72
C GLY A 262 5.93 11.71 -30.61
N ALA A 263 4.95 10.96 -30.08
CA ALA A 263 3.71 10.58 -30.77
C ALA A 263 2.76 11.77 -30.90
N LYS A 264 1.76 11.67 -31.78
CA LYS A 264 0.77 12.75 -32.03
C LYS A 264 -0.64 12.26 -31.79
N TYR A 265 -1.37 13.00 -30.98
CA TYR A 265 -2.80 12.80 -30.74
C TYR A 265 -3.62 13.20 -31.96
N GLY A 266 -4.68 12.44 -32.26
CA GLY A 266 -5.56 12.63 -33.40
C GLY A 266 -5.05 12.01 -34.72
N VAL A 267 -4.00 11.17 -34.67
CA VAL A 267 -3.41 10.55 -35.88
C VAL A 267 -3.65 9.04 -35.95
N ASN A 268 -3.66 8.36 -34.82
CA ASN A 268 -3.83 6.91 -34.72
C ASN A 268 -4.77 6.56 -33.57
N ALA A 269 -5.86 5.84 -33.87
CA ALA A 269 -6.93 5.55 -32.89
C ALA A 269 -6.45 4.78 -31.66
N GLU A 270 -5.53 3.83 -31.82
CA GLU A 270 -4.96 3.07 -30.69
C GLU A 270 -4.08 3.96 -29.78
N GLN A 271 -3.27 4.82 -30.41
CA GLN A 271 -2.48 5.81 -29.66
C GLN A 271 -3.37 6.86 -28.99
N ASP A 272 -4.47 7.25 -29.62
CA ASP A 272 -5.42 8.22 -29.05
C ASP A 272 -6.07 7.68 -27.77
N VAL A 273 -6.40 6.39 -27.71
CA VAL A 273 -6.85 5.74 -26.49
C VAL A 273 -5.78 5.84 -25.40
N ALA A 274 -4.52 5.58 -25.73
CA ALA A 274 -3.42 5.67 -24.77
C ALA A 274 -3.25 7.09 -24.21
N PHE A 275 -3.30 8.13 -25.07
CA PHE A 275 -3.28 9.54 -24.63
C PHE A 275 -4.41 9.85 -23.64
N LYS A 276 -5.64 9.44 -23.96
CA LYS A 276 -6.83 9.67 -23.14
C LYS A 276 -6.73 8.96 -21.79
N VAL A 277 -6.34 7.68 -21.77
CA VAL A 277 -6.17 6.89 -20.54
C VAL A 277 -5.12 7.53 -19.63
N ILE A 278 -3.96 7.90 -20.15
CA ILE A 278 -2.89 8.52 -19.36
C ILE A 278 -3.36 9.87 -18.79
N ALA A 279 -4.03 10.69 -19.60
CA ALA A 279 -4.50 12.01 -19.18
C ALA A 279 -5.58 11.93 -18.10
N ASP A 280 -6.49 10.98 -18.18
CA ASP A 280 -7.52 10.72 -17.15
C ASP A 280 -6.88 10.23 -15.85
N HIS A 281 -6.05 9.20 -15.96
CA HIS A 281 -5.51 8.53 -14.77
C HIS A 281 -4.54 9.40 -13.98
N ILE A 282 -3.75 10.25 -14.65
CA ILE A 282 -2.87 11.19 -13.92
C ILE A 282 -3.67 12.24 -13.15
N ARG A 283 -4.79 12.74 -13.67
CA ARG A 283 -5.68 13.64 -12.93
C ARG A 283 -6.19 12.96 -11.66
N THR A 284 -6.73 11.75 -11.80
CA THR A 284 -7.27 10.96 -10.68
C THR A 284 -6.23 10.72 -9.60
N VAL A 285 -5.07 10.22 -10.01
CA VAL A 285 -3.99 9.85 -9.08
C VAL A 285 -3.42 11.09 -8.39
N ALA A 286 -3.19 12.18 -9.11
CA ALA A 286 -2.64 13.41 -8.53
C ALA A 286 -3.59 14.00 -7.47
N PHE A 287 -4.89 14.08 -7.76
CA PHE A 287 -5.89 14.58 -6.80
C PHE A 287 -6.06 13.67 -5.60
N ALA A 288 -6.12 12.36 -5.80
CA ALA A 288 -6.28 11.41 -4.71
C ALA A 288 -5.08 11.40 -3.76
N ILE A 289 -3.85 11.49 -4.29
CA ILE A 289 -2.63 11.58 -3.46
C ILE A 289 -2.58 12.93 -2.73
N ALA A 290 -2.93 14.03 -3.40
CA ALA A 290 -3.01 15.35 -2.77
C ALA A 290 -4.03 15.39 -1.61
N ASP A 291 -5.10 14.59 -1.72
CA ASP A 291 -6.09 14.41 -0.65
C ASP A 291 -5.69 13.34 0.40
N GLY A 292 -4.47 12.79 0.30
CA GLY A 292 -3.86 11.92 1.31
C GLY A 292 -4.07 10.42 1.11
N ALA A 293 -4.54 9.96 -0.05
CA ALA A 293 -4.55 8.55 -0.40
C ALA A 293 -3.19 8.11 -0.98
N LEU A 294 -2.70 6.93 -0.61
CA LEU A 294 -1.44 6.40 -1.12
C LEU A 294 -1.66 5.05 -1.83
N PRO A 295 -0.89 4.75 -2.89
CA PRO A 295 -0.93 3.44 -3.55
C PRO A 295 -0.61 2.31 -2.56
N SER A 296 -1.47 1.30 -2.50
CA SER A 296 -1.32 0.14 -1.62
C SER A 296 -1.90 -1.14 -2.27
N ASN A 297 -1.88 -2.27 -1.56
CA ASN A 297 -2.42 -3.53 -2.05
C ASN A 297 -3.92 -3.70 -1.82
N GLU A 298 -4.54 -2.85 -1.01
CA GLU A 298 -5.94 -2.99 -0.60
C GLU A 298 -6.68 -1.65 -0.64
N GLY A 299 -8.00 -1.71 -0.72
CA GLY A 299 -8.88 -0.57 -0.61
C GLY A 299 -8.59 0.54 -1.63
N ARG A 300 -8.58 1.79 -1.16
CA ARG A 300 -8.35 2.99 -1.98
C ARG A 300 -6.99 2.97 -2.68
N GLY A 301 -5.97 2.54 -1.97
CA GLY A 301 -4.61 2.50 -2.51
C GLY A 301 -4.44 1.49 -3.64
N TYR A 302 -5.20 0.39 -3.62
CA TYR A 302 -5.24 -0.57 -4.72
C TYR A 302 -5.77 0.08 -6.02
N ILE A 303 -6.84 0.87 -5.91
CA ILE A 303 -7.39 1.60 -7.06
C ILE A 303 -6.34 2.55 -7.68
N LEU A 304 -5.65 3.33 -6.84
CA LEU A 304 -4.58 4.22 -7.33
C LEU A 304 -3.45 3.45 -8.02
N ARG A 305 -3.05 2.34 -7.44
CA ARG A 305 -2.04 1.45 -8.03
C ARG A 305 -2.52 0.89 -9.37
N ARG A 306 -3.77 0.44 -9.47
CA ARG A 306 -4.38 -0.05 -10.71
C ARG A 306 -4.35 1.02 -11.80
N LEU A 307 -4.78 2.25 -11.50
CA LEU A 307 -4.79 3.37 -12.45
C LEU A 307 -3.38 3.73 -12.93
N LEU A 308 -2.40 3.83 -12.02
CA LEU A 308 -1.00 4.08 -12.36
C LEU A 308 -0.45 3.00 -13.29
N ARG A 309 -0.63 1.74 -12.93
CA ARG A 309 -0.11 0.61 -13.72
C ARG A 309 -0.79 0.51 -15.08
N ARG A 310 -2.10 0.78 -15.14
CA ARG A 310 -2.83 0.85 -16.41
C ARG A 310 -2.28 1.95 -17.30
N ALA A 311 -2.06 3.15 -16.77
CA ALA A 311 -1.46 4.25 -17.53
C ALA A 311 -0.03 3.94 -18.02
N VAL A 312 0.82 3.34 -17.18
CA VAL A 312 2.19 2.92 -17.56
C VAL A 312 2.15 1.88 -18.69
N ARG A 313 1.20 0.96 -18.67
CA ARG A 313 0.99 0.01 -19.76
C ARG A 313 0.65 0.72 -21.08
N PHE A 314 -0.35 1.60 -21.05
CA PHE A 314 -0.75 2.36 -22.25
C PHE A 314 0.37 3.27 -22.75
N ALA A 315 1.25 3.74 -21.88
CA ALA A 315 2.40 4.54 -22.28
C ALA A 315 3.38 3.80 -23.20
N LYS A 316 3.48 2.48 -23.08
CA LYS A 316 4.30 1.65 -24.01
C LYS A 316 3.81 1.74 -25.46
N VAL A 317 2.49 1.87 -25.68
CA VAL A 317 1.92 2.08 -27.03
C VAL A 317 2.42 3.38 -27.64
N LEU A 318 2.74 4.38 -26.81
CA LEU A 318 3.34 5.64 -27.22
C LEU A 318 4.88 5.64 -27.24
N GLY A 319 5.51 4.48 -26.96
CA GLY A 319 6.97 4.34 -26.91
C GLY A 319 7.63 4.84 -25.62
N LEU A 320 6.86 5.14 -24.58
CA LEU A 320 7.36 5.56 -23.26
C LEU A 320 7.69 4.31 -22.40
N ASN A 321 8.97 4.03 -22.22
CA ASN A 321 9.46 2.84 -21.51
C ASN A 321 10.10 3.14 -20.15
N ASN A 322 10.12 4.40 -19.73
CA ASN A 322 10.67 4.85 -18.46
C ASN A 322 9.63 5.67 -17.70
N SER A 323 9.81 5.86 -16.41
CA SER A 323 8.93 6.66 -15.57
C SER A 323 8.78 8.09 -16.08
N PHE A 324 7.55 8.53 -16.26
CA PHE A 324 7.21 9.81 -16.89
C PHE A 324 5.98 10.49 -16.27
N MET A 325 5.03 9.72 -15.71
CA MET A 325 3.74 10.26 -15.22
C MET A 325 3.93 11.33 -14.15
N TYR A 326 4.94 11.18 -13.29
CA TYR A 326 5.24 12.17 -12.27
C TYR A 326 5.47 13.58 -12.86
N LYS A 327 5.97 13.69 -14.10
CA LYS A 327 6.19 14.98 -14.79
C LYS A 327 4.88 15.67 -15.18
N LEU A 328 3.81 14.89 -15.38
CA LEU A 328 2.49 15.40 -15.74
C LEU A 328 1.78 16.06 -14.55
N THR A 329 2.22 15.79 -13.32
CA THR A 329 1.64 16.36 -12.10
C THR A 329 1.63 17.90 -12.12
N ASP A 330 2.69 18.51 -12.60
CA ASP A 330 2.79 19.98 -12.69
C ASP A 330 1.73 20.55 -13.63
N VAL A 331 1.48 19.89 -14.76
CA VAL A 331 0.46 20.31 -15.72
C VAL A 331 -0.95 20.19 -15.13
N VAL A 332 -1.22 19.08 -14.41
CA VAL A 332 -2.50 18.92 -13.69
C VAL A 332 -2.67 20.03 -12.65
N ALA A 333 -1.62 20.33 -11.89
CA ALA A 333 -1.64 21.38 -10.88
C ALA A 333 -1.92 22.76 -11.51
N GLU A 334 -1.28 23.11 -12.62
CA GLU A 334 -1.48 24.38 -13.33
C GLU A 334 -2.91 24.54 -13.87
N ILE A 335 -3.52 23.49 -14.42
CA ILE A 335 -4.90 23.54 -14.93
C ILE A 335 -5.89 23.78 -13.81
N MET A 336 -5.63 23.27 -12.61
CA MET A 336 -6.62 23.15 -11.54
C MET A 336 -6.37 24.09 -10.35
N GLU A 337 -5.24 24.83 -10.31
CA GLU A 337 -4.82 25.64 -9.14
C GLU A 337 -5.80 26.75 -8.75
N ASP A 338 -6.54 27.30 -9.69
CA ASP A 338 -7.50 28.38 -9.43
C ASP A 338 -8.63 27.96 -8.47
N TYR A 339 -8.98 26.67 -8.44
CA TYR A 339 -10.06 26.17 -7.60
C TYR A 339 -9.57 25.11 -6.58
N TYR A 340 -8.52 24.35 -6.92
CA TYR A 340 -7.94 23.29 -6.10
C TYR A 340 -6.43 23.51 -5.88
N PRO A 341 -6.05 24.49 -5.06
CA PRO A 341 -4.63 24.84 -4.86
C PRO A 341 -3.81 23.71 -4.19
N ASN A 342 -4.48 22.80 -3.45
CA ASN A 342 -3.83 21.72 -2.70
C ASN A 342 -3.00 20.77 -3.57
N VAL A 343 -3.35 20.57 -4.85
CA VAL A 343 -2.55 19.74 -5.77
C VAL A 343 -1.21 20.41 -6.06
N LYS A 344 -1.20 21.74 -6.24
CA LYS A 344 0.04 22.51 -6.47
C LYS A 344 0.88 22.58 -5.21
N GLU A 345 0.26 22.80 -4.05
CA GLU A 345 0.94 22.87 -2.76
C GLU A 345 1.64 21.54 -2.43
N SER A 346 1.05 20.41 -2.79
CA SER A 346 1.59 19.07 -2.56
C SER A 346 2.30 18.46 -3.78
N ALA A 347 2.53 19.23 -4.87
CA ALA A 347 3.00 18.69 -6.15
C ALA A 347 4.30 17.88 -6.04
N ASN A 348 5.27 18.29 -5.25
CA ASN A 348 6.51 17.55 -5.07
C ASN A 348 6.27 16.20 -4.40
N PHE A 349 5.45 16.16 -3.35
CA PHE A 349 5.06 14.92 -2.71
C PHE A 349 4.32 13.97 -3.66
N VAL A 350 3.35 14.50 -4.42
CA VAL A 350 2.61 13.73 -5.43
C VAL A 350 3.55 13.11 -6.47
N LYS A 351 4.52 13.91 -6.98
CA LYS A 351 5.54 13.44 -7.94
C LYS A 351 6.39 12.29 -7.36
N ASP A 352 6.84 12.42 -6.13
CA ASP A 352 7.69 11.40 -5.49
C ASP A 352 6.94 10.09 -5.29
N VAL A 353 5.66 10.15 -4.90
CA VAL A 353 4.81 8.96 -4.77
C VAL A 353 4.60 8.28 -6.11
N ILE A 354 4.25 9.06 -7.15
CA ILE A 354 4.02 8.52 -8.50
C ILE A 354 5.30 7.92 -9.05
N LEU A 355 6.42 8.62 -9.01
CA LEU A 355 7.71 8.15 -9.52
C LEU A 355 8.10 6.80 -8.91
N LYS A 356 7.99 6.66 -7.59
CA LYS A 356 8.36 5.41 -6.91
C LYS A 356 7.44 4.24 -7.25
N GLU A 357 6.14 4.47 -7.44
CA GLU A 357 5.22 3.41 -7.87
C GLU A 357 5.44 3.03 -9.35
N GLU A 358 5.75 4.00 -10.22
CA GLU A 358 6.14 3.75 -11.60
C GLU A 358 7.44 2.92 -11.68
N ASP A 359 8.51 3.36 -11.00
CA ASP A 359 9.81 2.68 -11.00
C ASP A 359 9.64 1.23 -10.54
N ARG A 360 8.92 1.02 -9.43
CA ARG A 360 8.64 -0.30 -8.90
C ARG A 360 7.86 -1.18 -9.88
N PHE A 361 6.93 -0.62 -10.64
CA PHE A 361 6.18 -1.38 -11.63
C PHE A 361 7.02 -1.69 -12.86
N HIS A 362 7.87 -0.75 -13.30
CA HIS A 362 8.80 -0.98 -14.42
C HIS A 362 9.78 -2.13 -14.16
N GLU A 363 10.22 -2.34 -12.90
CA GLU A 363 11.07 -3.48 -12.52
C GLU A 363 10.43 -4.83 -12.83
N THR A 364 9.11 -4.96 -12.64
CA THR A 364 8.38 -6.23 -12.79
C THR A 364 7.58 -6.35 -14.08
N LEU A 365 7.27 -5.22 -14.73
CA LEU A 365 6.38 -5.18 -15.89
C LEU A 365 6.85 -6.06 -17.06
N ASN A 366 8.12 -5.96 -17.44
CA ASN A 366 8.66 -6.71 -18.58
C ASN A 366 8.68 -8.23 -18.34
N GLU A 367 8.98 -8.64 -17.12
CA GLU A 367 8.95 -10.06 -16.72
C GLU A 367 7.52 -10.60 -16.68
N GLY A 368 6.58 -9.83 -16.11
CA GLY A 368 5.17 -10.18 -16.05
C GLY A 368 4.54 -10.30 -17.44
N GLU A 369 4.80 -9.36 -18.34
CA GLU A 369 4.34 -9.44 -19.73
C GLU A 369 4.94 -10.65 -20.48
N ALA A 370 6.20 -10.95 -20.28
CA ALA A 370 6.83 -12.11 -20.90
C ALA A 370 6.19 -13.43 -20.43
N ILE A 371 5.89 -13.53 -19.13
CA ILE A 371 5.19 -14.69 -18.55
C ILE A 371 3.77 -14.80 -19.10
N LEU A 372 3.02 -13.70 -19.12
CA LEU A 372 1.66 -13.65 -19.64
C LEU A 372 1.61 -14.08 -21.11
N ASN A 373 2.52 -13.55 -21.93
CA ASN A 373 2.62 -13.93 -23.34
C ASN A 373 2.96 -15.42 -23.54
N ASN A 374 3.75 -16.02 -22.65
CA ASN A 374 4.04 -17.45 -22.70
C ASN A 374 2.81 -18.28 -22.33
N ILE A 375 2.12 -17.92 -21.23
CA ILE A 375 0.86 -18.55 -20.83
C ILE A 375 -0.17 -18.44 -21.96
N ALA A 376 -0.32 -17.25 -22.55
CA ALA A 376 -1.25 -17.02 -23.65
C ALA A 376 -0.97 -17.93 -24.85
N LYS A 377 0.30 -18.14 -25.23
CA LYS A 377 0.67 -19.08 -26.31
C LYS A 377 0.29 -20.53 -25.97
N GLU A 378 0.45 -20.94 -24.72
CA GLU A 378 0.12 -22.32 -24.29
C GLU A 378 -1.40 -22.58 -24.30
N VAL A 379 -2.21 -21.57 -23.93
CA VAL A 379 -3.67 -21.75 -23.80
C VAL A 379 -4.46 -21.34 -25.04
N LYS A 380 -3.89 -20.57 -25.97
CA LYS A 380 -4.57 -19.97 -27.13
C LYS A 380 -5.27 -21.00 -28.02
N ASP A 381 -4.62 -22.15 -28.25
CA ASP A 381 -5.12 -23.22 -29.15
C ASP A 381 -5.81 -24.35 -28.34
N THR A 382 -5.96 -24.20 -27.03
CA THR A 382 -6.53 -25.21 -26.12
C THR A 382 -7.75 -24.67 -25.38
N THR A 383 -7.58 -24.25 -24.14
CA THR A 383 -8.67 -23.80 -23.25
C THR A 383 -9.14 -22.39 -23.53
N LYS A 384 -8.28 -21.54 -24.07
CA LYS A 384 -8.45 -20.08 -24.18
C LYS A 384 -8.68 -19.38 -22.83
N VAL A 385 -8.33 -20.05 -21.73
CA VAL A 385 -8.51 -19.54 -20.36
C VAL A 385 -7.16 -19.52 -19.67
N ILE A 386 -6.77 -18.38 -19.11
CA ILE A 386 -5.63 -18.23 -18.20
C ILE A 386 -6.07 -18.76 -16.84
N SER A 387 -5.32 -19.71 -16.27
CA SER A 387 -5.69 -20.33 -15.00
C SER A 387 -5.65 -19.31 -13.83
N GLY A 388 -6.54 -19.48 -12.85
CA GLY A 388 -6.55 -18.65 -11.65
C GLY A 388 -5.22 -18.65 -10.89
N LYS A 389 -4.49 -19.78 -10.90
CA LYS A 389 -3.16 -19.90 -10.30
C LYS A 389 -2.11 -19.06 -11.03
N ASP A 390 -2.14 -19.02 -12.36
CA ASP A 390 -1.22 -18.20 -13.14
C ASP A 390 -1.55 -16.71 -13.00
N ALA A 391 -2.83 -16.36 -13.00
CA ALA A 391 -3.31 -15.01 -12.73
C ALA A 391 -2.90 -14.55 -11.32
N PHE A 392 -3.03 -15.42 -10.31
CA PHE A 392 -2.57 -15.14 -8.95
C PHE A 392 -1.05 -14.95 -8.87
N LYS A 393 -0.28 -15.72 -9.59
CA LYS A 393 1.18 -15.56 -9.67
C LYS A 393 1.57 -14.21 -10.28
N LEU A 394 0.87 -13.78 -11.34
CA LEU A 394 1.07 -12.45 -11.94
C LEU A 394 0.74 -11.34 -10.95
N TYR A 395 -0.33 -11.50 -10.16
CA TYR A 395 -0.73 -10.56 -9.13
C TYR A 395 0.29 -10.49 -7.96
N ASP A 396 0.58 -11.64 -7.34
CA ASP A 396 1.36 -11.73 -6.10
C ASP A 396 2.85 -11.43 -6.32
N THR A 397 3.43 -11.98 -7.39
CA THR A 397 4.88 -11.90 -7.64
C THR A 397 5.26 -10.70 -8.51
N PHE A 398 4.48 -10.41 -9.56
CA PHE A 398 4.82 -9.38 -10.55
C PHE A 398 3.99 -8.10 -10.39
N GLY A 399 3.04 -8.12 -9.45
CA GLY A 399 2.22 -6.95 -9.14
C GLY A 399 1.27 -6.54 -10.26
N PHE A 400 0.83 -7.47 -11.11
CA PHE A 400 -0.22 -7.21 -12.08
C PHE A 400 -1.58 -7.24 -11.39
N PRO A 401 -2.33 -6.13 -11.34
CA PRO A 401 -3.73 -6.17 -10.94
C PRO A 401 -4.49 -7.20 -11.78
N ILE A 402 -5.44 -7.89 -11.15
CA ILE A 402 -6.19 -8.94 -11.88
C ILE A 402 -6.91 -8.39 -13.10
N GLU A 403 -7.46 -7.20 -12.99
CA GLU A 403 -8.16 -6.51 -14.07
C GLU A 403 -7.22 -6.16 -15.24
N LEU A 404 -5.95 -5.85 -14.93
CA LEU A 404 -4.94 -5.64 -15.97
C LEU A 404 -4.61 -6.95 -16.70
N THR A 405 -4.62 -8.07 -15.98
CA THR A 405 -4.45 -9.40 -16.58
C THR A 405 -5.66 -9.76 -17.46
N GLU A 406 -6.88 -9.39 -17.05
CA GLU A 406 -8.10 -9.56 -17.85
C GLU A 406 -8.07 -8.73 -19.13
N GLU A 407 -7.70 -7.43 -19.06
CA GLU A 407 -7.55 -6.56 -20.25
C GLU A 407 -6.55 -7.14 -21.25
N TYR A 408 -5.40 -7.65 -20.78
CA TYR A 408 -4.42 -8.31 -21.64
C TYR A 408 -4.95 -9.61 -22.26
N ALA A 409 -5.67 -10.41 -21.47
CA ALA A 409 -6.26 -11.64 -21.93
C ALA A 409 -7.29 -11.39 -23.04
N GLU A 410 -8.17 -10.39 -22.83
CA GLU A 410 -9.18 -9.99 -23.81
C GLU A 410 -8.56 -9.54 -25.14
N GLU A 411 -7.50 -8.72 -25.11
CA GLU A 411 -6.77 -8.29 -26.32
C GLU A 411 -6.18 -9.47 -27.09
N LEU A 412 -5.82 -10.54 -26.39
CA LEU A 412 -5.30 -11.77 -27.00
C LEU A 412 -6.41 -12.76 -27.39
N GLY A 413 -7.68 -12.43 -27.17
CA GLY A 413 -8.85 -13.28 -27.39
C GLY A 413 -8.96 -14.44 -26.40
N LEU A 414 -8.53 -14.22 -25.16
CA LEU A 414 -8.54 -15.15 -24.02
C LEU A 414 -9.43 -14.63 -22.90
N THR A 415 -9.74 -15.50 -21.94
CA THR A 415 -10.41 -15.16 -20.67
C THR A 415 -9.55 -15.56 -19.48
N VAL A 416 -9.90 -15.10 -18.28
CA VAL A 416 -9.20 -15.42 -17.03
C VAL A 416 -10.14 -16.16 -16.09
N ASP A 417 -9.63 -17.18 -15.40
CA ASP A 417 -10.35 -17.92 -14.35
C ASP A 417 -10.33 -17.11 -13.04
N ILE A 418 -11.33 -16.25 -12.88
CA ILE A 418 -11.46 -15.36 -11.72
C ILE A 418 -11.79 -16.13 -10.44
N ASP A 419 -12.60 -17.20 -10.54
CA ASP A 419 -12.96 -18.02 -9.38
C ASP A 419 -11.72 -18.71 -8.81
N GLY A 420 -10.90 -19.32 -9.67
CA GLY A 420 -9.63 -19.91 -9.26
C GLY A 420 -8.61 -18.89 -8.73
N PHE A 421 -8.60 -17.66 -9.25
CA PHE A 421 -7.80 -16.57 -8.69
C PHE A 421 -8.25 -16.22 -7.27
N ASN A 422 -9.57 -16.09 -7.04
CA ASN A 422 -10.13 -15.77 -5.72
C ASN A 422 -9.84 -16.89 -4.70
N GLU A 423 -9.87 -18.15 -5.10
CA GLU A 423 -9.47 -19.27 -4.24
C GLU A 423 -8.00 -19.15 -3.77
N GLU A 424 -7.08 -18.81 -4.66
CA GLU A 424 -5.67 -18.62 -4.31
C GLU A 424 -5.47 -17.39 -3.40
N MET A 425 -6.23 -16.31 -3.61
CA MET A 425 -6.26 -15.13 -2.74
C MET A 425 -6.73 -15.49 -1.32
N GLU A 426 -7.81 -16.28 -1.17
CA GLU A 426 -8.27 -16.72 0.15
C GLU A 426 -7.24 -17.62 0.85
N LYS A 427 -6.59 -18.53 0.14
CA LYS A 427 -5.49 -19.33 0.69
C LYS A 427 -4.31 -18.48 1.19
N GLN A 428 -4.02 -17.37 0.52
CA GLN A 428 -2.99 -16.42 0.97
C GLN A 428 -3.45 -15.70 2.25
N LYS A 429 -4.70 -15.21 2.28
CA LYS A 429 -5.28 -14.56 3.46
C LYS A 429 -5.34 -15.50 4.67
N GLU A 430 -5.71 -16.76 4.46
CA GLU A 430 -5.70 -17.77 5.52
C GLU A 430 -4.30 -18.04 6.06
N ARG A 431 -3.29 -18.14 5.18
CA ARG A 431 -1.88 -18.24 5.59
C ARG A 431 -1.41 -17.02 6.39
N ALA A 432 -1.84 -15.83 6.00
CA ALA A 432 -1.56 -14.61 6.74
C ALA A 432 -2.32 -14.52 8.08
N ARG A 433 -3.54 -15.06 8.15
CA ARG A 433 -4.34 -15.16 9.39
C ARG A 433 -3.79 -16.23 10.35
N SER A 434 -3.41 -17.38 9.85
CA SER A 434 -2.86 -18.47 10.68
C SER A 434 -1.48 -18.16 11.27
N SER A 435 -0.77 -17.17 10.73
CA SER A 435 0.44 -16.61 11.32
C SER A 435 0.18 -15.57 12.43
N ARG A 436 -1.08 -15.12 12.59
CA ARG A 436 -1.55 -14.30 13.70
C ARG A 436 -2.33 -15.21 14.63
N GLN A 437 -1.79 -15.50 15.82
CA GLN A 437 -2.47 -16.31 16.82
C GLN A 437 -3.85 -15.74 17.17
N ASP A 438 -4.83 -16.60 17.08
CA ASP A 438 -6.21 -16.61 17.55
C ASP A 438 -6.76 -15.43 18.38
N ASP A 439 -7.71 -14.73 17.76
CA ASP A 439 -8.75 -13.95 18.47
C ASP A 439 -10.19 -14.40 18.08
N SER A 440 -10.39 -15.66 17.75
CA SER A 440 -11.69 -16.15 17.22
C SER A 440 -12.72 -16.59 18.29
N SER A 441 -12.52 -16.28 19.58
CA SER A 441 -13.46 -16.73 20.64
C SER A 441 -14.51 -15.69 21.10
N MET A 442 -14.53 -14.46 20.56
CA MET A 442 -15.37 -13.39 21.10
C MET A 442 -16.86 -13.45 20.75
N GLN A 443 -17.28 -14.13 19.69
CA GLN A 443 -18.71 -14.17 19.30
C GLN A 443 -19.56 -15.13 20.10
N VAL A 444 -19.00 -16.18 20.69
CA VAL A 444 -19.75 -17.15 21.53
C VAL A 444 -19.90 -16.69 22.97
N GLN A 445 -19.12 -15.70 23.40
CA GLN A 445 -19.07 -15.20 24.79
C GLN A 445 -20.13 -14.15 25.15
N SER A 446 -20.91 -13.61 24.19
CA SER A 446 -21.82 -12.48 24.48
C SER A 446 -22.96 -12.84 25.45
N ASP A 447 -23.50 -14.08 25.40
CA ASP A 447 -24.63 -14.51 26.23
C ASP A 447 -24.25 -14.72 27.71
N LEU A 448 -23.01 -15.14 27.98
CA LEU A 448 -22.55 -15.34 29.36
C LEU A 448 -22.38 -14.00 30.09
N TYR A 449 -21.69 -13.07 29.45
CA TYR A 449 -21.39 -11.77 30.07
C TYR A 449 -22.61 -10.88 30.22
N SER A 450 -23.68 -11.07 29.42
CA SER A 450 -24.96 -10.37 29.59
C SER A 450 -25.69 -10.76 30.90
N ARG A 451 -25.33 -11.90 31.53
CA ARG A 451 -25.91 -12.36 32.81
C ARG A 451 -25.21 -11.74 34.02
N ILE A 452 -24.05 -11.11 33.86
CA ILE A 452 -23.34 -10.47 34.96
C ILE A 452 -24.04 -9.12 35.27
N VAL A 453 -24.51 -8.96 36.47
CA VAL A 453 -25.21 -7.73 36.93
C VAL A 453 -24.21 -6.79 37.58
N GLY A 454 -24.23 -5.52 37.18
CA GLY A 454 -23.41 -4.45 37.74
C GLY A 454 -22.44 -3.86 36.70
N ASP A 455 -22.07 -2.60 36.88
CA ASP A 455 -21.13 -1.86 36.09
C ASP A 455 -19.70 -2.04 36.61
N SER A 456 -18.69 -1.75 35.82
CA SER A 456 -17.28 -1.76 36.19
C SER A 456 -16.68 -0.38 35.91
N GLU A 457 -16.38 0.37 36.97
CA GLU A 457 -15.78 1.71 36.89
C GLU A 457 -14.27 1.60 36.77
N PHE A 458 -13.69 2.25 35.75
CA PHE A 458 -12.24 2.34 35.59
C PHE A 458 -11.70 3.57 36.30
N THR A 459 -10.90 3.35 37.35
CA THR A 459 -10.31 4.43 38.21
C THR A 459 -8.83 4.65 37.89
N GLY A 460 -8.26 3.88 36.99
CA GLY A 460 -6.82 3.76 36.73
C GLY A 460 -6.16 4.94 36.00
N TYR A 461 -6.91 5.97 35.62
CA TYR A 461 -6.30 7.21 35.13
C TYR A 461 -5.64 8.03 36.23
N THR A 462 -6.16 7.93 37.47
CA THR A 462 -5.69 8.69 38.63
C THR A 462 -5.13 7.80 39.73
N ASN A 463 -5.61 6.56 39.85
CA ASN A 463 -5.29 5.67 40.95
C ASN A 463 -4.54 4.43 40.45
N LEU A 464 -3.48 4.04 41.14
CA LEU A 464 -2.78 2.76 40.95
C LEU A 464 -3.25 1.69 41.93
N THR A 465 -4.05 2.06 42.92
CA THR A 465 -4.61 1.18 43.96
C THR A 465 -6.06 1.56 44.20
N ASP A 466 -6.94 0.57 44.28
CA ASP A 466 -8.35 0.75 44.63
C ASP A 466 -8.89 -0.48 45.37
N GLU A 467 -10.08 -0.40 45.91
CA GLU A 467 -10.84 -1.53 46.47
C GLU A 467 -11.98 -1.88 45.51
N GLY A 468 -11.99 -3.13 45.02
CA GLY A 468 -12.97 -3.62 44.07
C GLY A 468 -13.69 -4.86 44.60
N LYS A 469 -15.02 -4.85 44.42
CA LYS A 469 -15.91 -5.95 44.76
C LYS A 469 -16.02 -6.91 43.58
N VAL A 470 -15.86 -8.20 43.78
CA VAL A 470 -16.04 -9.20 42.76
C VAL A 470 -17.50 -9.31 42.35
N LEU A 471 -17.81 -9.00 41.10
CA LEU A 471 -19.14 -9.15 40.49
C LEU A 471 -19.35 -10.55 39.92
N ALA A 472 -18.32 -11.13 39.33
CA ALA A 472 -18.38 -12.46 38.71
C ALA A 472 -17.01 -13.11 38.66
N ILE A 473 -16.98 -14.45 38.74
CA ILE A 473 -15.84 -15.32 38.49
C ILE A 473 -16.26 -16.28 37.40
N VAL A 474 -15.44 -16.41 36.34
CA VAL A 474 -15.70 -17.29 35.20
C VAL A 474 -14.48 -18.20 35.00
N ASP A 475 -14.71 -19.50 34.94
CA ASP A 475 -13.66 -20.48 34.68
C ASP A 475 -13.25 -20.56 33.20
N LYS A 476 -12.34 -21.47 32.87
CA LYS A 476 -11.86 -21.65 31.49
C LYS A 476 -12.90 -22.32 30.56
N GLU A 477 -13.89 -23.00 31.14
CA GLU A 477 -15.02 -23.60 30.44
C GLU A 477 -16.22 -22.64 30.30
N ASP A 478 -16.05 -21.36 30.67
CA ASP A 478 -17.07 -20.31 30.65
C ASP A 478 -18.26 -20.57 31.60
N ASN A 479 -18.01 -21.21 32.75
CA ASN A 479 -19.02 -21.34 33.82
C ASN A 479 -18.86 -20.20 34.85
N LEU A 480 -20.00 -19.68 35.32
CA LEU A 480 -20.01 -18.77 36.45
C LEU A 480 -19.84 -19.55 37.78
N LEU A 481 -18.91 -19.07 38.62
CA LEU A 481 -18.56 -19.63 39.89
C LEU A 481 -18.93 -18.66 41.04
N GLU A 482 -19.34 -19.16 42.20
CA GLU A 482 -19.51 -18.36 43.40
C GLU A 482 -18.19 -18.11 44.13
N ASN A 483 -17.26 -19.07 44.06
CA ASN A 483 -15.91 -18.95 44.58
C ASN A 483 -14.92 -19.75 43.77
N TYR A 484 -13.63 -19.45 43.91
CA TYR A 484 -12.56 -20.16 43.22
C TYR A 484 -11.33 -20.33 44.10
N LYS A 485 -10.83 -21.57 44.14
CA LYS A 485 -9.58 -21.94 44.78
C LYS A 485 -8.81 -22.91 43.90
N GLY A 486 -7.90 -22.42 43.11
CA GLY A 486 -7.13 -23.22 42.17
C GLY A 486 -5.96 -22.46 41.60
N GLU A 487 -5.07 -23.16 40.87
CA GLU A 487 -3.86 -22.56 40.28
C GLU A 487 -4.06 -22.11 38.82
N GLU A 488 -5.19 -22.47 38.20
CA GLU A 488 -5.51 -22.06 36.83
C GLU A 488 -5.96 -20.58 36.78
N ILE A 489 -5.79 -19.94 35.62
CA ILE A 489 -6.25 -18.57 35.40
C ILE A 489 -7.75 -18.56 35.27
N VAL A 490 -8.41 -17.71 36.06
CA VAL A 490 -9.86 -17.42 35.98
C VAL A 490 -10.10 -16.00 35.51
N LYS A 491 -11.25 -15.77 34.93
CA LYS A 491 -11.71 -14.45 34.48
C LYS A 491 -12.56 -13.83 35.62
N VAL A 492 -12.24 -12.60 36.00
CA VAL A 492 -12.90 -11.91 37.10
C VAL A 492 -13.37 -10.51 36.69
N VAL A 493 -14.61 -10.17 37.04
CA VAL A 493 -15.14 -8.82 36.85
C VAL A 493 -15.28 -8.17 38.20
N PHE A 494 -14.73 -6.95 38.36
CA PHE A 494 -14.85 -6.13 39.54
C PHE A 494 -15.78 -4.92 39.26
N ASP A 495 -16.46 -4.40 40.27
CA ASP A 495 -17.28 -3.18 40.19
C ASP A 495 -16.44 -1.92 39.99
N LYS A 496 -15.20 -1.93 40.47
CA LYS A 496 -14.18 -0.89 40.29
C LYS A 496 -12.83 -1.51 40.02
N THR A 497 -12.02 -0.86 39.16
CA THR A 497 -10.70 -1.34 38.87
C THR A 497 -9.72 -0.22 38.48
N PRO A 498 -8.49 -0.22 39.03
CA PRO A 498 -7.41 0.65 38.58
C PRO A 498 -6.64 0.04 37.38
N PHE A 499 -6.94 -1.19 36.97
CA PHE A 499 -6.24 -1.91 35.89
C PHE A 499 -6.73 -1.47 34.52
N TYR A 500 -5.82 -0.95 33.68
CA TYR A 500 -6.10 -0.64 32.29
C TYR A 500 -6.31 -1.92 31.48
N ALA A 501 -7.37 -2.00 30.72
CA ALA A 501 -7.64 -3.09 29.78
C ALA A 501 -6.98 -2.81 28.43
N GLU A 502 -6.41 -3.84 27.79
CA GLU A 502 -5.82 -3.72 26.45
C GLU A 502 -6.77 -2.99 25.48
N SER A 503 -6.31 -1.86 24.97
CA SER A 503 -7.07 -1.03 24.02
C SER A 503 -6.15 -0.03 23.31
N GLY A 504 -6.50 0.36 22.06
CA GLY A 504 -5.80 1.40 21.32
C GLY A 504 -4.31 1.11 21.07
N GLY A 505 -3.90 -0.17 21.06
CA GLY A 505 -2.51 -0.57 20.91
C GLY A 505 -1.68 -0.55 22.21
N GLN A 506 -2.24 -0.09 23.32
CA GLN A 506 -1.59 -0.21 24.64
C GLN A 506 -1.94 -1.55 25.29
N VAL A 507 -0.92 -2.27 25.78
CA VAL A 507 -1.10 -3.53 26.53
C VAL A 507 -1.81 -3.30 27.87
N ALA A 508 -2.44 -4.36 28.39
CA ALA A 508 -3.09 -4.35 29.68
C ALA A 508 -2.09 -4.22 30.84
N ASP A 509 -2.60 -3.72 31.98
CA ASP A 509 -1.85 -3.70 33.22
C ASP A 509 -1.69 -5.07 33.86
N LYS A 510 -0.65 -5.18 34.66
CA LYS A 510 -0.37 -6.32 35.55
C LYS A 510 -0.32 -5.84 36.99
N GLY A 511 -0.57 -6.74 37.93
CA GLY A 511 -0.45 -6.41 39.35
C GLY A 511 -1.02 -7.46 40.27
N LEU A 512 -1.50 -7.02 41.42
CA LEU A 512 -1.93 -7.91 42.52
C LEU A 512 -3.37 -7.65 42.95
N VAL A 513 -4.05 -8.70 43.37
CA VAL A 513 -5.31 -8.71 44.08
C VAL A 513 -5.07 -9.32 45.45
N THR A 514 -5.36 -8.56 46.52
CA THR A 514 -5.02 -8.99 47.88
C THR A 514 -6.14 -8.75 48.86
N ALA A 515 -6.27 -9.63 49.88
CA ALA A 515 -7.10 -9.46 51.05
C ALA A 515 -6.45 -10.26 52.21
N GLU A 516 -7.04 -10.24 53.40
CA GLU A 516 -6.53 -11.04 54.52
C GLU A 516 -6.60 -12.55 54.19
N GLY A 517 -5.44 -13.22 54.16
CA GLY A 517 -5.35 -14.62 53.77
C GLY A 517 -5.56 -14.92 52.26
N PHE A 518 -5.54 -13.88 51.40
CA PHE A 518 -5.70 -14.05 49.97
C PHE A 518 -4.67 -13.24 49.18
N LYS A 519 -4.12 -13.88 48.13
CA LYS A 519 -3.24 -13.24 47.16
C LYS A 519 -3.43 -13.84 45.78
N ALA A 520 -3.56 -12.99 44.77
CA ALA A 520 -3.61 -13.39 43.37
C ALA A 520 -2.87 -12.38 42.48
N GLU A 521 -2.49 -12.81 41.30
CA GLU A 521 -1.83 -12.01 40.27
C GLU A 521 -2.77 -11.73 39.10
N VAL A 522 -2.88 -10.45 38.71
CA VAL A 522 -3.52 -10.05 37.45
C VAL A 522 -2.48 -10.14 36.35
N VAL A 523 -2.69 -11.04 35.37
CA VAL A 523 -1.75 -11.30 34.29
C VAL A 523 -2.16 -10.61 32.98
N ASP A 524 -3.45 -10.35 32.79
CA ASP A 524 -4.02 -9.65 31.62
C ASP A 524 -5.36 -9.02 31.97
N VAL A 525 -5.78 -7.97 31.24
CA VAL A 525 -7.09 -7.34 31.38
C VAL A 525 -7.64 -6.99 30.00
N LYS A 526 -8.88 -7.39 29.71
CA LYS A 526 -9.54 -7.09 28.44
C LYS A 526 -10.82 -6.31 28.66
N LYS A 527 -11.27 -5.60 27.64
CA LYS A 527 -12.52 -4.84 27.68
C LYS A 527 -13.63 -5.64 27.00
N LEU A 528 -14.76 -5.78 27.68
CA LEU A 528 -15.96 -6.37 27.11
C LEU A 528 -16.69 -5.36 26.20
N PRO A 529 -17.56 -5.81 25.27
CA PRO A 529 -18.34 -4.91 24.40
C PRO A 529 -19.18 -3.87 25.15
N ASP A 530 -19.64 -4.20 26.35
CA ASP A 530 -20.40 -3.33 27.27
C ASP A 530 -19.52 -2.40 28.12
N LYS A 531 -18.23 -2.28 27.78
CA LYS A 531 -17.18 -1.46 28.42
C LYS A 531 -16.68 -1.97 29.79
N ARG A 532 -17.21 -3.06 30.35
CA ARG A 532 -16.69 -3.65 31.59
C ARG A 532 -15.30 -4.23 31.39
N HIS A 533 -14.51 -4.27 32.48
CA HIS A 533 -13.15 -4.82 32.48
C HIS A 533 -13.17 -6.26 32.99
N ILE A 534 -12.62 -7.19 32.24
CA ILE A 534 -12.45 -8.58 32.60
C ILE A 534 -10.97 -8.86 32.88
N HIS A 535 -10.68 -9.30 34.11
CA HIS A 535 -9.32 -9.52 34.60
C HIS A 535 -8.99 -11.02 34.52
N PHE A 536 -7.85 -11.36 33.98
CA PHE A 536 -7.31 -12.72 33.98
C PHE A 536 -6.46 -12.87 35.25
N VAL A 537 -6.97 -13.62 36.20
CA VAL A 537 -6.43 -13.68 37.58
C VAL A 537 -5.91 -15.08 37.87
N LYS A 538 -4.67 -15.18 38.32
CA LYS A 538 -4.05 -16.39 38.85
C LYS A 538 -4.01 -16.33 40.36
N VAL A 539 -4.77 -17.21 41.04
CA VAL A 539 -4.78 -17.31 42.48
C VAL A 539 -3.47 -17.94 42.95
N VAL A 540 -2.79 -17.26 43.90
CA VAL A 540 -1.53 -17.73 44.50
C VAL A 540 -1.78 -18.31 45.89
N GLU A 541 -2.67 -17.68 46.64
CA GLU A 541 -3.00 -18.09 48.03
C GLU A 541 -4.45 -17.74 48.35
N GLY A 542 -5.15 -18.59 49.09
CA GLY A 542 -6.51 -18.38 49.57
C GLY A 542 -7.59 -18.75 48.59
N GLU A 543 -8.74 -18.10 48.70
CA GLU A 543 -9.97 -18.36 47.89
C GLU A 543 -10.58 -17.04 47.42
N LEU A 544 -10.91 -16.91 46.15
CA LEU A 544 -11.61 -15.78 45.56
C LEU A 544 -13.13 -16.02 45.68
N VAL A 545 -13.88 -15.02 46.15
CA VAL A 545 -15.32 -15.16 46.44
C VAL A 545 -16.11 -14.02 45.80
N VAL A 546 -17.21 -14.33 45.11
CA VAL A 546 -18.14 -13.34 44.56
C VAL A 546 -18.78 -12.52 45.70
N GLY A 547 -18.86 -11.21 45.51
CA GLY A 547 -19.42 -10.27 46.46
C GLY A 547 -18.47 -9.79 47.54
N GLN A 548 -17.26 -10.33 47.64
CA GLN A 548 -16.20 -9.88 48.55
C GLN A 548 -15.38 -8.75 47.91
N GLU A 549 -14.91 -7.81 48.73
CA GLU A 549 -14.00 -6.72 48.36
C GLU A 549 -12.54 -7.18 48.48
N TYR A 550 -11.74 -6.75 47.51
CA TYR A 550 -10.31 -7.02 47.46
C TYR A 550 -9.56 -5.73 47.12
N LYS A 551 -8.37 -5.58 47.68
CA LYS A 551 -7.43 -4.53 47.30
C LYS A 551 -6.81 -4.88 45.95
N LEU A 552 -6.98 -3.99 44.96
CA LEU A 552 -6.45 -4.07 43.61
C LEU A 552 -5.24 -3.14 43.54
N GLU A 553 -4.08 -3.65 43.16
CA GLU A 553 -2.84 -2.88 43.10
C GLU A 553 -2.09 -3.12 41.75
N VAL A 554 -2.05 -2.06 40.93
CA VAL A 554 -1.34 -2.08 39.65
C VAL A 554 0.18 -2.09 39.90
N ASN A 555 0.92 -2.88 39.13
CA ASN A 555 2.36 -2.83 39.16
C ASN A 555 2.85 -1.47 38.63
N ARG A 556 3.23 -0.61 39.54
CA ARG A 556 3.63 0.78 39.25
C ARG A 556 4.81 0.85 38.28
N ALA A 557 5.80 -0.02 38.41
CA ALA A 557 7.00 0.01 37.53
C ALA A 557 6.65 -0.40 36.09
N TYR A 558 5.78 -1.38 35.93
CA TYR A 558 5.25 -1.83 34.66
C TYR A 558 4.44 -0.71 33.99
N ARG A 559 3.43 -0.17 34.68
CA ARG A 559 2.56 0.92 34.21
C ARG A 559 3.37 2.14 33.77
N LEU A 560 4.36 2.56 34.59
CA LEU A 560 5.17 3.73 34.29
C LEU A 560 5.97 3.54 32.99
N ASN A 561 6.48 2.34 32.72
CA ASN A 561 7.19 2.07 31.47
C ASN A 561 6.25 2.07 30.26
N VAL A 562 5.03 1.51 30.41
CA VAL A 562 3.99 1.59 29.36
C VAL A 562 3.61 3.05 29.08
N GLU A 563 3.39 3.88 30.12
CA GLU A 563 3.07 5.30 29.97
C GLU A 563 4.18 6.08 29.26
N LYS A 564 5.47 5.80 29.54
CA LYS A 564 6.62 6.39 28.84
C LYS A 564 6.58 6.07 27.35
N ASN A 565 6.38 4.82 27.02
CA ASN A 565 6.32 4.37 25.64
C ASN A 565 5.08 4.94 24.92
N HIS A 566 3.94 5.06 25.62
CA HIS A 566 2.74 5.65 25.02
C HIS A 566 2.88 7.16 24.79
N THR A 567 3.38 7.89 25.78
CA THR A 567 3.65 9.32 25.63
C THR A 567 4.68 9.57 24.51
N ALA A 568 5.74 8.74 24.43
CA ALA A 568 6.71 8.82 23.34
C ALA A 568 6.10 8.53 21.97
N THR A 569 5.06 7.68 21.88
CA THR A 569 4.36 7.40 20.61
C THR A 569 3.67 8.65 20.06
N HIS A 570 3.02 9.45 20.92
CA HIS A 570 2.42 10.74 20.52
C HIS A 570 3.48 11.75 20.07
N LEU A 571 4.58 11.87 20.83
CA LEU A 571 5.70 12.72 20.43
C LEU A 571 6.31 12.29 19.09
N LEU A 572 6.45 10.98 18.88
CA LEU A 572 6.96 10.42 17.63
C LEU A 572 6.02 10.68 16.45
N ASN A 573 4.71 10.51 16.64
CA ASN A 573 3.73 10.79 15.60
C ASN A 573 3.85 12.23 15.08
N GLU A 574 3.89 13.21 15.99
CA GLU A 574 4.00 14.61 15.61
C GLU A 574 5.38 14.97 15.05
N ALA A 575 6.47 14.40 15.59
CA ALA A 575 7.82 14.58 15.06
C ALA A 575 7.94 14.06 13.61
N LEU A 576 7.34 12.92 13.31
CA LEU A 576 7.28 12.37 11.94
C LEU A 576 6.51 13.29 10.99
N ARG A 577 5.40 13.87 11.45
CA ARG A 577 4.61 14.82 10.64
C ARG A 577 5.38 16.10 10.35
N HIS A 578 6.17 16.60 11.30
CA HIS A 578 7.00 17.80 11.15
C HIS A 578 8.22 17.57 10.27
N GLU A 579 8.97 16.49 10.51
CA GLU A 579 10.28 16.27 9.89
C GLU A 579 10.20 15.51 8.56
N VAL A 580 9.19 14.63 8.38
CA VAL A 580 9.02 13.80 7.17
C VAL A 580 7.88 14.32 6.30
N GLY A 581 6.75 14.72 6.92
CA GLY A 581 5.65 15.34 6.20
C GLY A 581 4.27 15.12 6.80
N SER A 582 3.37 16.08 6.58
CA SER A 582 1.99 16.06 7.11
C SER A 582 1.11 14.89 6.60
N HIS A 583 1.54 14.18 5.58
CA HIS A 583 0.87 12.98 5.04
C HIS A 583 1.02 11.76 5.96
N ILE A 584 1.93 11.77 6.91
CA ILE A 584 2.11 10.69 7.87
C ILE A 584 0.83 10.51 8.69
N LYS A 585 0.33 9.27 8.69
CA LYS A 585 -0.82 8.84 9.50
C LYS A 585 -0.49 7.52 10.18
N GLN A 586 -1.03 7.31 11.36
CA GLN A 586 -0.92 6.03 12.05
C GLN A 586 -1.66 4.94 11.26
N ALA A 587 -0.96 3.84 10.97
CA ALA A 587 -1.51 2.62 10.38
C ALA A 587 -1.66 1.50 11.43
N GLY A 588 -0.93 1.59 12.54
CA GLY A 588 -1.00 0.68 13.67
C GLY A 588 -0.09 1.13 14.81
N SER A 589 -0.37 0.64 16.01
CA SER A 589 0.44 0.92 17.21
C SER A 589 0.49 -0.30 18.11
N LEU A 590 1.59 -0.49 18.81
CA LEU A 590 1.73 -1.42 19.94
C LEU A 590 2.66 -0.78 20.97
N VAL A 591 2.14 -0.63 22.18
CA VAL A 591 2.85 -0.02 23.29
C VAL A 591 2.93 -1.04 24.43
N THR A 592 4.15 -1.45 24.78
CA THR A 592 4.45 -2.38 25.86
C THR A 592 5.30 -1.71 26.94
N ASP A 593 5.64 -2.40 28.00
CA ASP A 593 6.58 -1.93 29.02
C ASP A 593 8.06 -1.92 28.54
N GLU A 594 8.38 -2.67 27.50
CA GLU A 594 9.74 -2.80 26.96
C GLU A 594 10.01 -1.82 25.82
N LYS A 595 9.04 -1.68 24.89
CA LYS A 595 9.18 -0.89 23.66
C LYS A 595 7.86 -0.35 23.15
N LEU A 596 7.97 0.62 22.25
CA LEU A 596 6.88 1.00 21.36
C LEU A 596 7.13 0.54 19.91
N ARG A 597 6.05 0.23 19.21
CA ARG A 597 6.02 -0.02 17.78
C ARG A 597 4.97 0.88 17.16
N PHE A 598 5.39 1.63 16.16
CA PHE A 598 4.53 2.57 15.48
C PHE A 598 4.57 2.34 13.96
N ASP A 599 3.44 1.95 13.39
CA ASP A 599 3.28 1.71 11.97
C ASP A 599 2.66 2.95 11.33
N ILE A 600 3.31 3.49 10.31
CA ILE A 600 2.92 4.74 9.64
C ILE A 600 2.69 4.54 8.15
N THR A 601 1.80 5.35 7.58
CA THR A 601 1.64 5.44 6.13
C THR A 601 2.80 6.26 5.54
N HIS A 602 3.70 5.59 4.82
CA HIS A 602 4.77 6.25 4.08
C HIS A 602 5.25 5.37 2.93
N PHE A 603 5.51 5.99 1.78
CA PHE A 603 5.76 5.32 0.50
C PHE A 603 7.22 4.87 0.31
N ALA A 604 8.16 5.30 1.16
CA ALA A 604 9.59 5.02 1.06
C ALA A 604 10.20 4.63 2.40
N PRO A 605 11.37 3.94 2.43
CA PRO A 605 12.20 3.88 3.63
C PRO A 605 12.58 5.28 4.10
N LEU A 606 12.54 5.51 5.41
CA LEU A 606 13.08 6.74 5.99
C LEU A 606 14.60 6.75 5.81
N THR A 607 15.13 7.89 5.41
CA THR A 607 16.58 8.10 5.34
C THR A 607 17.17 8.16 6.74
N LYS A 608 18.48 7.95 6.82
CA LYS A 608 19.19 8.04 8.10
C LYS A 608 19.06 9.45 8.69
N GLU A 609 19.12 10.46 7.85
CA GLU A 609 18.99 11.88 8.24
C GLU A 609 17.58 12.19 8.77
N GLU A 610 16.54 11.63 8.17
CA GLU A 610 15.16 11.77 8.65
C GLU A 610 14.97 11.08 10.01
N ILE A 611 15.49 9.84 10.17
CA ILE A 611 15.46 9.13 11.45
C ILE A 611 16.17 9.92 12.55
N GLU A 612 17.36 10.46 12.26
CA GLU A 612 18.14 11.27 13.20
C GLU A 612 17.38 12.55 13.60
N LYS A 613 16.76 13.26 12.65
CA LYS A 613 15.97 14.47 12.94
C LYS A 613 14.73 14.17 13.78
N VAL A 614 13.98 13.11 13.43
CA VAL A 614 12.81 12.68 14.19
C VAL A 614 13.21 12.32 15.63
N GLU A 615 14.28 11.54 15.81
CA GLU A 615 14.79 11.17 17.14
C GLU A 615 15.23 12.39 17.94
N GLN A 616 15.91 13.35 17.31
CA GLN A 616 16.32 14.60 17.95
C GLN A 616 15.11 15.45 18.35
N GLU A 617 14.11 15.55 17.49
CA GLU A 617 12.91 16.35 17.78
C GLU A 617 12.11 15.73 18.93
N VAL A 618 11.92 14.41 18.98
CA VAL A 618 11.27 13.72 20.11
C VAL A 618 12.02 14.00 21.42
N ASN A 619 13.34 13.81 21.45
CA ASN A 619 14.14 14.05 22.64
C ASN A 619 14.12 15.53 23.07
N LYS A 620 14.11 16.47 22.13
CA LYS A 620 13.97 17.90 22.42
C LYS A 620 12.64 18.20 23.13
N GLN A 621 11.51 17.60 22.69
CA GLN A 621 10.22 17.78 23.34
C GLN A 621 10.16 17.08 24.72
N ILE A 622 10.88 15.98 24.91
CA ILE A 622 11.08 15.37 26.23
C ILE A 622 11.83 16.36 27.16
N TRP A 623 12.91 16.97 26.68
CA TRP A 623 13.72 17.91 27.49
C TRP A 623 13.02 19.25 27.75
N ASN A 624 12.06 19.62 26.88
CA ASN A 624 11.22 20.80 27.11
C ASN A 624 10.26 20.64 28.30
N ALA A 625 10.13 19.43 28.86
CA ALA A 625 9.29 19.14 30.05
C ALA A 625 7.84 19.64 29.88
N LEU A 626 7.21 19.32 28.74
CA LEU A 626 5.85 19.74 28.43
C LEU A 626 4.83 19.09 29.36
N GLU A 627 3.89 19.87 29.84
CA GLU A 627 2.75 19.37 30.65
C GLU A 627 1.83 18.53 29.76
N ILE A 628 1.36 17.40 30.29
CA ILE A 628 0.41 16.53 29.60
C ILE A 628 -0.94 16.68 30.25
N LYS A 629 -1.92 17.19 29.50
CA LYS A 629 -3.30 17.38 29.93
C LYS A 629 -4.21 16.38 29.25
N THR A 630 -5.18 15.95 30.04
CA THR A 630 -6.21 15.02 29.55
C THR A 630 -7.58 15.62 29.89
N GLU A 631 -8.43 15.77 28.88
CA GLU A 631 -9.74 16.39 29.03
C GLU A 631 -10.79 15.57 28.27
N GLU A 632 -11.97 15.43 28.81
CA GLU A 632 -13.13 14.86 28.12
C GLU A 632 -13.98 16.00 27.58
N MET A 633 -14.31 15.92 26.27
CA MET A 633 -15.10 16.96 25.61
C MET A 633 -15.91 16.38 24.43
N PRO A 634 -16.93 17.10 23.93
CA PRO A 634 -17.63 16.73 22.72
C PRO A 634 -16.66 16.62 21.52
N ILE A 635 -16.84 15.61 20.65
CA ILE A 635 -15.96 15.37 19.49
C ILE A 635 -15.87 16.60 18.56
N ALA A 636 -16.95 17.38 18.46
CA ALA A 636 -16.97 18.61 17.66
C ALA A 636 -16.02 19.70 18.23
N GLU A 637 -15.84 19.78 19.55
CA GLU A 637 -14.89 20.69 20.19
C GLU A 637 -13.46 20.20 20.02
N ALA A 638 -13.23 18.89 20.21
CA ALA A 638 -11.92 18.30 19.98
C ALA A 638 -11.41 18.54 18.55
N ARG A 639 -12.28 18.43 17.55
CA ARG A 639 -11.94 18.75 16.14
C ARG A 639 -11.60 20.22 15.94
N LYS A 640 -12.26 21.15 16.62
CA LYS A 640 -11.93 22.59 16.54
C LYS A 640 -10.57 22.91 17.15
N LEU A 641 -10.12 22.13 18.12
CA LEU A 641 -8.78 22.23 18.69
C LEU A 641 -7.70 21.62 17.79
N GLY A 642 -8.08 21.00 16.68
CA GLY A 642 -7.15 20.32 15.78
C GLY A 642 -6.72 18.93 16.26
N ALA A 643 -7.47 18.32 17.21
CA ALA A 643 -7.15 17.00 17.74
C ALA A 643 -7.12 15.94 16.62
N GLN A 644 -6.03 15.19 16.55
CA GLN A 644 -5.87 14.11 15.57
C GLN A 644 -6.67 12.89 16.04
N ALA A 645 -7.45 12.34 15.13
CA ALA A 645 -8.23 11.13 15.33
C ALA A 645 -7.65 9.98 14.48
N LEU A 646 -7.67 8.76 15.01
CA LEU A 646 -7.30 7.57 14.27
C LEU A 646 -8.29 7.30 13.13
N PHE A 647 -7.79 7.01 11.95
CA PHE A 647 -8.62 6.72 10.81
C PHE A 647 -9.32 5.36 10.97
N GLY A 648 -10.66 5.35 10.84
CA GLY A 648 -11.46 4.11 10.89
C GLY A 648 -11.97 3.71 12.28
N GLU A 649 -11.65 4.43 13.35
CA GLU A 649 -12.26 4.21 14.65
C GLU A 649 -13.60 4.95 14.78
N LYS A 650 -14.57 4.28 15.41
CA LYS A 650 -15.86 4.89 15.78
C LYS A 650 -15.73 5.54 17.14
N TYR A 651 -15.76 6.86 17.17
CA TYR A 651 -15.74 7.62 18.41
C TYR A 651 -17.18 7.90 18.89
N GLY A 652 -17.38 7.97 20.19
CA GLY A 652 -18.63 8.42 20.78
C GLY A 652 -18.79 9.94 20.69
N ASP A 653 -19.93 10.45 21.16
CA ASP A 653 -20.23 11.90 21.20
C ASP A 653 -19.25 12.67 22.11
N VAL A 654 -18.74 12.02 23.17
CA VAL A 654 -17.73 12.54 24.08
C VAL A 654 -16.44 11.73 23.92
N VAL A 655 -15.33 12.43 23.74
CA VAL A 655 -14.01 11.86 23.50
C VAL A 655 -12.98 12.37 24.50
N ARG A 656 -11.99 11.54 24.81
CA ARG A 656 -10.86 11.90 25.65
C ARG A 656 -9.73 12.45 24.77
N VAL A 657 -9.34 13.70 25.03
CA VAL A 657 -8.26 14.42 24.34
C VAL A 657 -7.03 14.43 25.21
N VAL A 658 -5.89 14.05 24.68
CA VAL A 658 -4.58 14.14 25.32
C VAL A 658 -3.77 15.21 24.59
N SER A 659 -3.36 16.24 25.34
CA SER A 659 -2.53 17.33 24.84
C SER A 659 -1.16 17.30 25.52
N ILE A 660 -0.08 17.34 24.74
CA ILE A 660 1.31 17.44 25.22
C ILE A 660 1.80 18.85 24.91
N GLY A 661 1.61 19.78 25.86
CA GLY A 661 1.77 21.21 25.61
C GLY A 661 0.94 21.65 24.39
N ASP A 662 1.52 22.50 23.57
CA ASP A 662 0.96 22.90 22.27
C ASP A 662 1.54 22.07 21.10
N TYR A 663 2.31 21.01 21.42
CA TYR A 663 3.04 20.23 20.43
C TYR A 663 2.21 19.12 19.81
N SER A 664 1.47 18.32 20.60
CA SER A 664 0.63 17.22 20.11
C SER A 664 -0.73 17.27 20.77
N ILE A 665 -1.81 17.12 20.00
CA ILE A 665 -3.19 17.02 20.48
C ILE A 665 -3.86 15.85 19.78
N GLU A 666 -4.20 14.79 20.53
CA GLU A 666 -4.72 13.55 19.93
C GLU A 666 -5.90 12.97 20.73
N LEU A 667 -6.82 12.28 20.04
CA LEU A 667 -7.86 11.48 20.67
C LEU A 667 -7.24 10.18 21.18
N CYS A 668 -7.16 10.01 22.51
CA CYS A 668 -6.50 8.85 23.09
C CYS A 668 -7.14 8.40 24.41
N GLY A 669 -7.47 7.09 24.50
CA GLY A 669 -7.99 6.45 25.72
C GLY A 669 -6.92 5.80 26.59
N GLY A 670 -5.64 5.90 26.26
CA GLY A 670 -4.53 5.26 26.99
C GLY A 670 -4.06 6.03 28.22
N THR A 671 -3.13 5.44 28.97
CA THR A 671 -2.50 6.09 30.13
C THR A 671 -1.21 6.78 29.72
N HIS A 672 -0.93 7.92 30.33
CA HIS A 672 0.19 8.80 30.00
C HIS A 672 0.91 9.31 31.23
N ASN A 673 2.17 9.72 31.07
CA ASN A 673 2.89 10.48 32.07
C ASN A 673 2.22 11.84 32.32
N ALA A 674 2.50 12.48 33.44
CA ALA A 674 2.05 13.85 33.71
C ALA A 674 2.88 14.91 32.96
N ASN A 675 4.13 14.57 32.61
CA ASN A 675 5.06 15.47 31.97
C ASN A 675 5.94 14.70 30.96
N SER A 676 6.26 15.30 29.81
CA SER A 676 7.08 14.68 28.78
C SER A 676 8.49 14.31 29.27
N ALA A 677 9.06 15.04 30.24
CA ALA A 677 10.35 14.71 30.82
C ALA A 677 10.41 13.33 31.50
N GLU A 678 9.27 12.80 31.97
CA GLU A 678 9.20 11.48 32.59
C GLU A 678 9.50 10.32 31.62
N VAL A 679 9.37 10.55 30.31
CA VAL A 679 9.80 9.61 29.28
C VAL A 679 11.28 9.28 29.41
N GLY A 680 12.11 10.29 29.77
CA GLY A 680 13.55 10.15 29.94
C GLY A 680 14.31 10.31 28.65
N ILE A 681 14.83 9.23 28.09
CA ILE A 681 15.50 9.21 26.79
C ILE A 681 14.69 8.37 25.78
N PHE A 682 14.66 8.81 24.53
CA PHE A 682 14.02 8.11 23.42
C PHE A 682 15.05 7.68 22.37
N LYS A 683 14.96 6.43 21.90
CA LYS A 683 15.87 5.89 20.89
C LYS A 683 15.12 5.05 19.87
N ILE A 684 15.21 5.40 18.58
CA ILE A 684 14.74 4.56 17.47
C ILE A 684 15.75 3.44 17.25
N VAL A 685 15.28 2.18 17.28
CA VAL A 685 16.14 0.98 17.12
C VAL A 685 15.97 0.31 15.77
N SER A 686 14.82 0.44 15.14
CA SER A 686 14.58 -0.10 13.80
C SER A 686 13.55 0.70 13.01
N GLU A 687 13.74 0.68 11.68
CA GLU A 687 12.78 1.15 10.69
C GLU A 687 12.70 0.12 9.57
N SER A 688 11.50 -0.34 9.20
CA SER A 688 11.31 -1.41 8.20
C SER A 688 9.98 -1.32 7.49
N GLY A 689 9.86 -1.94 6.30
CA GLY A 689 8.59 -2.09 5.58
C GLY A 689 7.77 -3.25 6.13
N VAL A 690 6.47 -3.04 6.36
CA VAL A 690 5.54 -4.08 6.80
C VAL A 690 4.61 -4.48 5.66
N ALA A 691 4.14 -3.50 4.92
CA ALA A 691 3.28 -3.65 3.75
C ALA A 691 3.60 -2.55 2.74
N ALA A 692 3.01 -2.63 1.55
CA ALA A 692 3.14 -1.56 0.57
C ALA A 692 2.54 -0.26 1.14
N GLY A 693 3.35 0.80 1.20
CA GLY A 693 2.95 2.08 1.75
C GLY A 693 2.87 2.14 3.28
N VAL A 694 3.35 1.11 4.00
CA VAL A 694 3.37 1.09 5.47
C VAL A 694 4.78 0.83 5.98
N ARG A 695 5.29 1.74 6.80
CA ARG A 695 6.59 1.66 7.46
C ARG A 695 6.41 1.46 8.95
N ARG A 696 7.24 0.61 9.54
CA ARG A 696 7.26 0.30 10.97
C ARG A 696 8.48 0.92 11.63
N ILE A 697 8.25 1.65 12.69
CA ILE A 697 9.28 2.19 13.57
C ILE A 697 9.16 1.47 14.92
N GLU A 698 10.28 0.96 15.41
CA GLU A 698 10.41 0.47 16.79
C GLU A 698 11.34 1.38 17.57
N ALA A 699 10.94 1.75 18.77
CA ALA A 699 11.72 2.63 19.62
C ALA A 699 11.64 2.22 21.10
N LEU A 700 12.62 2.66 21.85
CA LEU A 700 12.78 2.42 23.28
C LEU A 700 12.76 3.74 24.04
N THR A 701 12.31 3.68 25.32
CA THR A 701 12.32 4.85 26.22
C THR A 701 13.01 4.52 27.55
N GLY A 702 13.39 5.58 28.27
CA GLY A 702 13.85 5.51 29.64
C GLY A 702 14.93 4.45 29.89
N LYS A 703 14.65 3.49 30.78
CA LYS A 703 15.60 2.45 31.18
C LYS A 703 16.00 1.55 29.99
N ALA A 704 15.04 1.10 29.18
CA ALA A 704 15.33 0.22 28.03
C ALA A 704 16.24 0.90 26.99
N ALA A 705 16.01 2.19 26.71
CA ALA A 705 16.87 2.98 25.84
C ALA A 705 18.29 3.16 26.40
N TYR A 706 18.41 3.38 27.73
CA TYR A 706 19.70 3.48 28.41
C TYR A 706 20.49 2.17 28.36
N GLU A 707 19.83 1.05 28.64
CA GLU A 707 20.44 -0.28 28.56
C GLU A 707 20.91 -0.62 27.13
N TYR A 708 20.09 -0.34 26.12
CA TYR A 708 20.46 -0.49 24.72
C TYR A 708 21.71 0.31 24.35
N LEU A 709 21.79 1.59 24.74
CA LEU A 709 22.99 2.41 24.52
C LEU A 709 24.23 1.86 25.23
N GLY A 710 24.05 1.32 26.45
CA GLY A 710 25.12 0.65 27.18
C GLY A 710 25.67 -0.59 26.44
N GLU A 711 24.79 -1.41 25.87
CA GLU A 711 25.17 -2.58 25.06
C GLU A 711 25.95 -2.17 23.80
N GLN A 712 25.52 -1.07 23.14
CA GLN A 712 26.25 -0.54 21.99
C GLN A 712 27.65 -0.05 22.38
N GLU A 713 27.76 0.62 23.53
CA GLU A 713 29.05 1.07 24.06
C GLU A 713 29.97 -0.11 24.42
N GLU A 714 29.43 -1.16 25.06
CA GLU A 714 30.23 -2.39 25.38
C GLU A 714 30.69 -3.12 24.13
N THR A 715 29.83 -3.17 23.10
CA THR A 715 30.20 -3.72 21.78
C THR A 715 31.33 -2.91 21.15
N LEU A 716 31.26 -1.58 21.18
CA LEU A 716 32.33 -0.73 20.69
C LEU A 716 33.64 -0.96 21.47
N ARG A 717 33.59 -0.98 22.79
CA ARG A 717 34.75 -1.26 23.64
C ARG A 717 35.39 -2.64 23.33
N SER A 718 34.57 -3.64 23.01
CA SER A 718 35.04 -4.96 22.58
C SER A 718 35.80 -4.89 21.25
N VAL A 719 35.28 -4.14 20.28
CA VAL A 719 35.94 -3.89 18.99
C VAL A 719 37.24 -3.10 19.18
N GLU A 720 37.25 -2.08 20.03
CA GLU A 720 38.45 -1.33 20.40
C GLU A 720 39.55 -2.24 20.98
N LYS A 721 39.19 -3.13 21.89
CA LYS A 721 40.10 -4.09 22.47
C LYS A 721 40.68 -5.07 21.44
N LEU A 722 39.83 -5.62 20.55
CA LEU A 722 40.24 -6.55 19.50
C LEU A 722 41.18 -5.89 18.48
N THR A 723 40.93 -4.63 18.13
CA THR A 723 41.68 -3.87 17.14
C THR A 723 42.87 -3.11 17.74
N LYS A 724 42.98 -3.11 19.08
CA LYS A 724 43.97 -2.27 19.82
C LYS A 724 43.83 -0.79 19.45
N ALA A 725 42.63 -0.29 19.41
CA ALA A 725 42.24 1.06 19.06
C ALA A 725 41.47 1.73 20.22
N ASN A 726 41.01 2.94 20.00
CA ASN A 726 40.08 3.69 20.84
C ASN A 726 38.95 4.27 19.95
N ALA A 727 37.91 4.86 20.54
CA ALA A 727 36.74 5.39 19.83
C ALA A 727 37.10 6.35 18.70
N SER A 728 38.18 7.13 18.83
CA SER A 728 38.58 8.13 17.83
C SER A 728 39.28 7.54 16.60
N ASN A 729 39.86 6.33 16.70
CA ASN A 729 40.65 5.74 15.61
C ASN A 729 40.25 4.31 15.24
N VAL A 730 39.21 3.74 15.84
CA VAL A 730 38.74 2.35 15.59
C VAL A 730 38.37 2.13 14.11
N VAL A 731 37.70 3.08 13.49
CA VAL A 731 37.28 3.02 12.07
C VAL A 731 38.51 2.96 11.15
N GLU A 732 39.50 3.84 11.38
CA GLU A 732 40.77 3.83 10.64
C GLU A 732 41.50 2.52 10.80
N LYS A 733 41.55 1.98 12.04
CA LYS A 733 42.21 0.71 12.35
C LYS A 733 41.56 -0.48 11.66
N VAL A 734 40.21 -0.54 11.66
CA VAL A 734 39.46 -1.59 10.95
C VAL A 734 39.69 -1.48 9.43
N SER A 735 39.66 -0.28 8.88
CA SER A 735 39.94 -0.04 7.46
C SER A 735 41.35 -0.45 7.06
N ALA A 736 42.32 -0.16 7.92
CA ALA A 736 43.72 -0.60 7.72
C ALA A 736 43.83 -2.13 7.73
N LEU A 737 43.20 -2.82 8.71
CA LEU A 737 43.18 -4.27 8.78
C LEU A 737 42.52 -4.90 7.53
N GLN A 738 41.45 -4.35 7.02
CA GLN A 738 40.82 -4.81 5.78
C GLN A 738 41.76 -4.66 4.58
N SER A 739 42.49 -3.53 4.50
CA SER A 739 43.49 -3.30 3.47
C SER A 739 44.65 -4.30 3.55
N ASP A 740 45.13 -4.54 4.76
CA ASP A 740 46.22 -5.52 5.02
C ASP A 740 45.79 -6.95 4.65
N ILE A 741 44.58 -7.37 5.00
CA ILE A 741 44.04 -8.68 4.59
C ILE A 741 44.02 -8.80 3.06
N LYS A 742 43.53 -7.76 2.35
CA LYS A 742 43.47 -7.77 0.88
C LYS A 742 44.90 -7.81 0.27
N LYS A 743 45.87 -7.13 0.88
CA LYS A 743 47.27 -7.16 0.45
C LYS A 743 47.89 -8.53 0.68
N LEU A 744 47.72 -9.09 1.88
CA LEU A 744 48.23 -10.43 2.24
C LEU A 744 47.63 -11.52 1.37
N SER A 745 46.34 -11.44 1.03
CA SER A 745 45.72 -12.37 0.09
C SER A 745 46.36 -12.34 -1.29
N LYS A 746 46.62 -11.13 -1.83
CA LYS A 746 47.32 -10.99 -3.10
C LYS A 746 48.80 -11.48 -3.03
N GLU A 747 49.48 -11.22 -1.93
CA GLU A 747 50.84 -11.73 -1.71
C GLU A 747 50.86 -13.24 -1.63
N LYS A 748 49.89 -13.85 -0.92
CA LYS A 748 49.72 -15.31 -0.85
C LYS A 748 49.51 -15.89 -2.26
N GLU A 749 48.61 -15.33 -3.07
CA GLU A 749 48.38 -15.77 -4.47
C GLU A 749 49.66 -15.65 -5.31
N SER A 750 50.38 -14.52 -5.19
CA SER A 750 51.66 -14.31 -5.92
C SER A 750 52.73 -15.32 -5.48
N LEU A 751 52.83 -15.60 -4.18
CA LEU A 751 53.77 -16.59 -3.69
C LEU A 751 53.44 -18.02 -4.13
N GLN A 752 52.16 -18.36 -4.09
CA GLN A 752 51.69 -19.68 -4.59
C GLN A 752 52.02 -19.84 -6.10
N GLN A 753 51.83 -18.75 -6.88
CA GLN A 753 52.19 -18.77 -8.30
C GLN A 753 53.68 -18.86 -8.55
N LYS A 754 54.54 -18.25 -7.70
CA LYS A 754 56.00 -18.37 -7.77
C LYS A 754 56.46 -19.78 -7.40
N ILE A 755 55.87 -20.39 -6.40
CA ILE A 755 56.15 -21.78 -5.97
C ILE A 755 55.79 -22.72 -7.12
N ALA A 756 54.56 -22.62 -7.67
CA ALA A 756 54.12 -23.44 -8.79
C ALA A 756 55.05 -23.29 -10.03
N ASN A 757 55.52 -22.08 -10.31
CA ASN A 757 56.46 -21.85 -11.40
C ASN A 757 57.85 -22.41 -11.14
N ALA A 758 58.35 -22.41 -9.89
CA ALA A 758 59.62 -23.00 -9.50
C ALA A 758 59.58 -24.55 -9.59
N GLU A 759 58.48 -25.17 -9.14
CA GLU A 759 58.25 -26.60 -9.27
C GLU A 759 58.17 -27.03 -10.74
N LEU A 760 57.45 -26.25 -11.57
CA LEU A 760 57.43 -26.51 -13.01
C LEU A 760 58.79 -26.45 -13.69
N ASN A 761 59.64 -25.49 -13.32
CA ASN A 761 61.01 -25.41 -13.88
C ASN A 761 61.85 -26.66 -13.53
N ASN A 762 61.63 -27.26 -12.37
CA ASN A 762 62.30 -28.50 -11.98
C ASN A 762 61.70 -29.71 -12.74
N LEU A 763 60.38 -29.70 -13.02
CA LEU A 763 59.69 -30.76 -13.72
C LEU A 763 60.06 -30.81 -15.23
N VAL A 764 60.21 -29.65 -15.88
CA VAL A 764 60.62 -29.55 -17.28
C VAL A 764 61.96 -30.19 -17.58
N ASN A 765 62.85 -30.31 -16.57
CA ASN A 765 64.10 -31.05 -16.69
C ASN A 765 63.94 -32.60 -16.79
N ASN A 766 62.75 -33.14 -16.53
CA ASN A 766 62.41 -34.54 -16.56
C ASN A 766 61.65 -34.98 -17.84
N ILE A 767 61.67 -34.18 -18.89
CA ILE A 767 61.03 -34.50 -20.16
C ILE A 767 61.69 -35.72 -20.77
N LYS A 768 60.86 -36.67 -21.27
CA LYS A 768 61.29 -37.83 -22.07
C LYS A 768 60.78 -37.65 -23.51
N GLU A 769 61.67 -37.79 -24.45
CA GLU A 769 61.25 -37.84 -25.85
C GLU A 769 60.88 -39.29 -26.21
N VAL A 770 59.64 -39.52 -26.64
CA VAL A 770 59.11 -40.81 -27.08
C VAL A 770 58.49 -40.64 -28.43
N ASN A 771 58.95 -41.36 -29.41
CA ASN A 771 58.43 -41.31 -30.81
C ASN A 771 58.31 -39.90 -31.40
N GLY A 772 59.30 -39.00 -31.06
CA GLY A 772 59.30 -37.61 -31.52
C GLY A 772 58.33 -36.66 -30.78
N VAL A 773 57.77 -37.06 -29.62
CA VAL A 773 56.87 -36.29 -28.75
C VAL A 773 57.52 -36.03 -27.41
N ASN A 774 57.47 -34.82 -26.95
CA ASN A 774 57.94 -34.42 -25.60
C ASN A 774 56.93 -34.85 -24.56
N VAL A 775 57.24 -35.89 -23.79
CA VAL A 775 56.35 -36.43 -22.78
C VAL A 775 56.81 -35.97 -21.38
N LEU A 776 55.94 -35.27 -20.65
CA LEU A 776 56.18 -34.85 -19.30
C LEU A 776 55.16 -35.49 -18.35
N THR A 777 55.64 -36.43 -17.53
CA THR A 777 54.81 -37.07 -16.47
C THR A 777 55.36 -36.69 -15.07
N SER A 778 54.48 -36.34 -14.20
CA SER A 778 54.88 -36.08 -12.80
C SER A 778 53.71 -36.17 -11.82
N VAL A 779 54.06 -36.54 -10.57
CA VAL A 779 53.16 -36.34 -9.43
C VAL A 779 53.46 -34.96 -8.87
N VAL A 780 52.41 -34.14 -8.76
CA VAL A 780 52.51 -32.73 -8.28
C VAL A 780 51.58 -32.50 -7.12
N GLU A 781 51.97 -31.64 -6.20
CA GLU A 781 51.09 -31.20 -5.12
C GLU A 781 50.06 -30.23 -5.69
N SER A 782 48.76 -30.53 -5.47
CA SER A 782 47.67 -29.69 -5.94
C SER A 782 46.52 -29.72 -4.97
N GLU A 783 46.00 -28.53 -4.58
CA GLU A 783 44.90 -28.39 -3.65
C GLU A 783 43.57 -28.93 -4.23
N ASN A 784 43.40 -28.82 -5.54
CA ASN A 784 42.17 -29.26 -6.22
C ASN A 784 42.39 -29.44 -7.73
N MET A 785 41.39 -29.97 -8.42
CA MET A 785 41.45 -30.24 -9.87
C MET A 785 41.68 -28.94 -10.72
N ASN A 786 41.24 -27.80 -10.28
CA ASN A 786 41.47 -26.56 -11.01
C ASN A 786 42.93 -26.10 -10.91
N HIS A 787 43.52 -26.25 -9.73
CA HIS A 787 44.94 -25.97 -9.53
C HIS A 787 45.81 -26.94 -10.38
N LEU A 788 45.45 -28.21 -10.41
CA LEU A 788 46.16 -29.20 -11.25
C LEU A 788 46.09 -28.86 -12.74
N LYS A 789 44.93 -28.36 -13.23
CA LYS A 789 44.79 -27.85 -14.60
C LYS A 789 45.67 -26.64 -14.88
N GLN A 790 45.78 -25.71 -13.94
CA GLN A 790 46.65 -24.52 -14.08
C GLN A 790 48.14 -24.92 -14.20
N LEU A 791 48.59 -25.92 -13.42
CA LEU A 791 49.93 -26.45 -13.53
C LEU A 791 50.19 -27.04 -14.93
N VAL A 792 49.20 -27.78 -15.50
CA VAL A 792 49.31 -28.34 -16.85
C VAL A 792 49.30 -27.18 -17.88
N ASP A 793 48.44 -26.17 -17.70
CA ASP A 793 48.40 -25.01 -18.65
C ASP A 793 49.71 -24.20 -18.63
N ASN A 794 50.30 -24.03 -17.45
CA ASN A 794 51.61 -23.42 -17.33
C ASN A 794 52.75 -24.26 -17.99
N ALA A 795 52.68 -25.60 -17.90
CA ALA A 795 53.60 -26.49 -18.53
C ALA A 795 53.51 -26.47 -20.07
N LYS A 796 52.31 -26.35 -20.65
CA LYS A 796 52.08 -26.18 -22.08
C LYS A 796 52.82 -24.98 -22.70
N SER A 797 52.88 -23.88 -21.94
CA SER A 797 53.53 -22.65 -22.42
C SER A 797 55.07 -22.80 -22.64
N LYS A 798 55.66 -23.89 -22.20
CA LYS A 798 57.12 -24.14 -22.21
C LYS A 798 57.51 -25.29 -23.17
N LEU A 799 56.53 -25.96 -23.75
CA LEU A 799 56.78 -27.15 -24.54
C LEU A 799 56.07 -27.06 -25.89
N GLU A 800 56.73 -27.61 -26.90
CA GLU A 800 56.16 -27.85 -28.22
C GLU A 800 56.06 -29.37 -28.50
N ASN A 801 55.10 -29.79 -29.28
CA ASN A 801 54.88 -31.18 -29.66
C ASN A 801 54.77 -32.08 -28.39
N TYR A 802 53.89 -31.77 -27.47
CA TYR A 802 53.90 -32.34 -26.09
C TYR A 802 52.72 -33.28 -25.80
N VAL A 803 53.00 -34.21 -24.87
CA VAL A 803 51.97 -34.87 -24.02
C VAL A 803 52.39 -34.61 -22.58
N ILE A 804 51.53 -33.93 -21.84
CA ILE A 804 51.70 -33.62 -20.40
C ILE A 804 50.69 -34.43 -19.61
N ALA A 805 51.15 -35.20 -18.61
CA ALA A 805 50.29 -35.96 -17.73
C ALA A 805 50.69 -35.70 -16.25
N PHE A 806 49.90 -34.94 -15.55
CA PHE A 806 50.11 -34.69 -14.11
C PHE A 806 49.11 -35.45 -13.27
N ALA A 807 49.60 -36.04 -12.18
CA ALA A 807 48.83 -36.65 -11.12
C ALA A 807 48.91 -35.82 -9.84
N SER A 808 47.85 -35.72 -9.08
CA SER A 808 47.88 -35.24 -7.69
C SER A 808 47.18 -36.23 -6.78
N VAL A 809 47.73 -36.39 -5.59
CA VAL A 809 47.18 -37.27 -4.54
C VAL A 809 46.60 -36.39 -3.44
N ASN A 810 45.30 -36.49 -3.21
CA ASN A 810 44.60 -35.82 -2.13
C ASN A 810 43.89 -36.86 -1.28
N GLU A 811 44.36 -37.05 -0.05
CA GLU A 811 43.90 -38.10 0.86
C GLU A 811 44.01 -39.47 0.20
N ASP A 812 42.90 -40.13 -0.14
CA ASP A 812 42.86 -41.44 -0.79
C ASP A 812 42.39 -41.36 -2.26
N LYS A 813 42.45 -40.18 -2.87
CA LYS A 813 42.05 -39.99 -4.26
C LYS A 813 43.18 -39.49 -5.13
N VAL A 814 43.29 -40.05 -6.33
CA VAL A 814 44.23 -39.59 -7.36
C VAL A 814 43.46 -38.81 -8.42
N ASN A 815 43.93 -37.62 -8.71
CA ASN A 815 43.42 -36.83 -9.83
C ASN A 815 44.46 -36.79 -10.94
N PHE A 816 44.06 -37.06 -12.17
CA PHE A 816 44.87 -36.91 -13.35
C PHE A 816 44.39 -35.80 -14.25
N VAL A 817 45.31 -35.05 -14.85
CA VAL A 817 45.06 -34.16 -15.96
C VAL A 817 46.04 -34.44 -17.04
N VAL A 818 45.55 -34.71 -18.26
CA VAL A 818 46.37 -34.96 -19.45
C VAL A 818 46.12 -33.88 -20.45
N ALA A 819 47.15 -33.32 -21.04
CA ALA A 819 47.11 -32.39 -22.14
C ALA A 819 47.96 -32.88 -23.31
N VAL A 820 47.47 -32.67 -24.52
CA VAL A 820 48.12 -33.02 -25.76
C VAL A 820 48.21 -31.77 -26.63
N ASP A 821 49.34 -31.54 -27.25
CA ASP A 821 49.53 -30.41 -28.15
C ASP A 821 48.53 -30.54 -29.35
N LYS A 822 47.92 -29.43 -29.71
CA LYS A 822 46.92 -29.37 -30.79
C LYS A 822 47.46 -29.91 -32.14
N ALA A 823 48.75 -29.74 -32.39
CA ALA A 823 49.40 -30.19 -33.60
C ALA A 823 49.42 -31.73 -33.73
N ILE A 824 49.29 -32.49 -32.63
CA ILE A 824 49.33 -33.94 -32.64
C ILE A 824 48.09 -34.63 -32.11
N THR A 825 46.97 -33.88 -31.93
CA THR A 825 45.71 -34.46 -31.46
C THR A 825 45.09 -35.50 -32.41
N ASP A 826 45.44 -35.50 -33.68
CA ASP A 826 45.03 -36.49 -34.66
C ASP A 826 45.67 -37.88 -34.40
N LYS A 827 46.86 -37.88 -33.82
CA LYS A 827 47.61 -39.09 -33.46
C LYS A 827 47.36 -39.51 -32.01
N TYR A 828 47.38 -38.56 -31.08
CA TYR A 828 47.20 -38.76 -29.66
C TYR A 828 46.03 -37.97 -29.12
N ASN A 829 45.13 -38.61 -28.35
CA ASN A 829 43.93 -38.01 -27.81
C ASN A 829 43.98 -38.01 -26.28
N ALA A 830 43.96 -36.84 -25.67
CA ALA A 830 44.03 -36.68 -24.21
C ALA A 830 42.94 -37.45 -23.45
N GLY A 831 41.72 -37.56 -24.00
CA GLY A 831 40.61 -38.33 -23.41
C GLY A 831 40.92 -39.86 -23.40
N LYS A 832 41.61 -40.39 -24.41
CA LYS A 832 42.05 -41.80 -24.44
C LYS A 832 43.21 -42.02 -23.46
N LEU A 833 44.20 -41.12 -23.48
CA LEU A 833 45.40 -41.22 -22.63
C LEU A 833 45.05 -41.07 -21.12
N VAL A 834 44.14 -40.18 -20.76
CA VAL A 834 43.72 -40.05 -19.35
C VAL A 834 42.95 -41.27 -18.88
N ASN A 835 42.20 -41.98 -19.76
CA ASN A 835 41.55 -43.23 -19.41
C ASN A 835 42.55 -44.38 -19.20
N VAL A 836 43.66 -44.40 -19.95
CA VAL A 836 44.76 -45.36 -19.67
C VAL A 836 45.27 -45.20 -18.24
N LEU A 837 45.62 -43.97 -17.86
CA LEU A 837 46.07 -43.65 -16.50
C LEU A 837 45.01 -44.03 -15.44
N ALA A 838 43.76 -43.63 -15.68
CA ALA A 838 42.68 -43.86 -14.75
C ALA A 838 42.38 -45.35 -14.54
N THR A 839 42.37 -46.14 -15.61
CA THR A 839 42.09 -47.58 -15.55
C THR A 839 43.12 -48.32 -14.75
N VAL A 840 44.43 -48.00 -14.84
CA VAL A 840 45.51 -48.60 -14.04
C VAL A 840 45.39 -48.28 -12.56
N CYS A 841 44.77 -47.12 -12.22
CA CYS A 841 44.56 -46.66 -10.87
C CYS A 841 43.10 -46.82 -10.36
N ASP A 842 42.32 -47.73 -10.92
CA ASP A 842 40.93 -48.02 -10.56
C ASP A 842 40.01 -46.80 -10.63
N GLY A 843 40.10 -46.05 -11.71
CA GLY A 843 39.36 -44.83 -11.98
C GLY A 843 38.72 -44.74 -13.35
N ARG A 844 38.14 -43.60 -13.61
CA ARG A 844 37.55 -43.24 -14.89
C ARG A 844 37.74 -41.76 -15.20
N GLY A 845 37.85 -41.41 -16.45
CA GLY A 845 37.97 -40.04 -16.87
C GLY A 845 37.55 -39.81 -18.33
N GLY A 846 37.74 -38.60 -18.78
CA GLY A 846 37.47 -38.21 -20.16
C GLY A 846 37.65 -36.72 -20.37
N GLY A 847 37.45 -36.27 -21.57
CA GLY A 847 37.57 -34.87 -21.94
C GLY A 847 37.76 -34.68 -23.42
N ARG A 848 38.23 -33.50 -23.80
CA ARG A 848 38.49 -33.13 -25.20
C ARG A 848 39.78 -33.77 -25.70
N PRO A 849 39.98 -33.83 -27.05
CA PRO A 849 41.24 -34.38 -27.60
C PRO A 849 42.51 -33.66 -27.11
N ASP A 850 42.42 -32.35 -26.84
CA ASP A 850 43.52 -31.51 -26.41
C ASP A 850 43.73 -31.46 -24.89
N MET A 851 42.69 -31.79 -24.08
CA MET A 851 42.76 -31.78 -22.62
C MET A 851 41.69 -32.65 -21.95
N ALA A 852 42.06 -33.50 -21.05
CA ALA A 852 41.16 -34.39 -20.35
C ALA A 852 41.59 -34.60 -18.89
N GLN A 853 40.64 -35.02 -18.02
CA GLN A 853 40.81 -35.23 -16.60
C GLN A 853 40.22 -36.56 -16.15
N ALA A 854 40.76 -37.13 -15.09
CA ALA A 854 40.23 -38.33 -14.48
C ALA A 854 40.39 -38.30 -12.94
N GLY A 855 39.51 -39.05 -12.29
CA GLY A 855 39.64 -39.40 -10.88
C GLY A 855 39.85 -40.89 -10.68
N ALA A 856 40.74 -41.29 -9.78
CA ALA A 856 41.05 -42.68 -9.49
C ALA A 856 41.21 -42.90 -7.96
N LYS A 857 41.30 -44.17 -7.52
CA LYS A 857 41.31 -44.53 -6.09
C LYS A 857 42.64 -45.15 -5.64
N ASN A 858 43.44 -45.67 -6.57
CA ASN A 858 44.65 -46.42 -6.24
C ASN A 858 45.89 -45.57 -6.53
N LYS A 859 46.44 -44.98 -5.48
CA LYS A 859 47.63 -44.11 -5.54
C LYS A 859 48.93 -44.89 -5.75
N ASP A 860 48.98 -46.18 -5.36
CA ASP A 860 50.24 -46.99 -5.41
C ASP A 860 50.56 -47.40 -6.86
N ASN A 861 49.61 -47.26 -7.80
CA ASN A 861 49.78 -47.62 -9.19
C ASN A 861 50.10 -46.43 -10.11
N ILE A 862 50.34 -45.21 -9.58
CA ILE A 862 50.59 -44.00 -10.40
C ILE A 862 51.82 -44.20 -11.33
N ASP A 863 52.93 -44.74 -10.80
CA ASP A 863 54.11 -44.95 -11.62
C ASP A 863 53.87 -45.93 -12.76
N LYS A 864 53.14 -47.03 -12.47
CA LYS A 864 52.73 -48.01 -13.50
C LYS A 864 51.76 -47.37 -14.51
N ALA A 865 50.90 -46.47 -14.06
CA ALA A 865 50.02 -45.76 -14.98
C ALA A 865 50.82 -44.85 -15.97
N PHE A 866 51.87 -44.18 -15.46
CA PHE A 866 52.75 -43.37 -16.29
C PHE A 866 53.56 -44.23 -17.26
N GLU A 867 54.03 -45.44 -16.84
CA GLU A 867 54.68 -46.40 -17.76
C GLU A 867 53.76 -46.87 -18.87
N GLU A 868 52.52 -47.19 -18.55
CA GLU A 868 51.52 -47.59 -19.53
C GLU A 868 51.14 -46.43 -20.48
N LEU A 869 51.09 -45.18 -19.97
CA LEU A 869 50.90 -43.98 -20.80
C LEU A 869 52.03 -43.85 -21.82
N LEU A 870 53.32 -44.04 -21.39
CA LEU A 870 54.50 -43.95 -22.23
C LEU A 870 54.51 -45.06 -23.33
N ALA A 871 53.98 -46.28 -23.02
CA ALA A 871 53.82 -47.36 -23.98
C ALA A 871 52.73 -47.09 -25.03
N ASN A 872 51.83 -46.20 -24.76
CA ASN A 872 50.71 -45.80 -25.68
C ASN A 872 51.03 -44.52 -26.49
N ILE A 873 52.19 -43.91 -26.31
CA ILE A 873 52.75 -42.81 -27.10
C ILE A 873 53.83 -43.36 -28.07
#